data_990a2766cf421664027ec306652946de
#
_entry.id   990a2766cf421664027ec306652946de
#
_cell.length_a   1.000
_cell.length_b   1.000
_cell.length_c   1.000
_cell.angle_alpha   90.00
_cell.angle_beta   90.00
_cell.angle_gamma   90.00
#
_symmetry.space_group_name_H-M   'P 1'
#
loop_
_entity.id
_entity.type
_entity.pdbx_description
1 polymer ?
#
loop_
_entity_poly.entity_id
_entity_poly.type
_entity_poly.pdbx_seq_one_letter_code
_entity_poly.pdbx_strand_id
1 'polypeptide(L)'
;MKEFQKFDRIGTTPHRSYYIPFAEQDVVRTKHSILDRTSSSRFTSLDGVWQIKQHDHVEDFDVNEKLGESIPVPACVQMHGYDHIQYLNIRYPFPVMLPHLPYENPCWHYRRTLNIKKQTGERYYINFEGVDSAFYLYINGEFKGYSQISHATSEFDITDLAVNGENTIDVLVLKWCISTYLECQDKFRFSGIFRSVYMLTRPEGHITDYKIETNYNGTDGILTFINESDTDIKIVLENNSVIVPARLKAEIVVPNVQLWTAEEPNLYTLELYAKGEKIIESIGFRKVSIDGRVFKINDVPVKLKGVNRHDFHCETAATVSLEDLAKDVHLMKELNVNAVRTSHYPNSPEFYLLCDKFGLYVMDEADLEMHGACSRDGRYDIPLWEEYAENDFFTPGITDRHIALVERDKNRPSVIIWSLGNESSFGKAFFKGANYIKNRDKTRPVHYEGLQNADSKYYYTELVDMVSMMYPSFETIREKVLDNPAENRPFVMCEYTHAMGNSCGDIAEYWDIIYNNEQMMGAFVWEWADHGIKTEDGFLYGGDFKEPEHDGNFCADGLLTPDRKLKSNALEMMAVYGGKTKSEVCIVDIPPSTYKFSSAIDIEVDEHTGEITSIKADGNEVLRTPIHFNITRYTDNDRDLVPHWIGRCHLDACRPHIFSCEKEDNRYKFKGCLAANCLMPAAEFELMYEVTGNVLTATIEYKLADYVERFPRFGIEFGVDKAYGNFSYVGFGPSESYVDKHIASEYGYYVSSAEENYDYEYIRPQESGSHYACKYLAVKNLFKVTAEQPFSCSVNPFTTAQLCETLHSFELEENDFVNVCIDLAMRGVGSHSCGPDLPDAYEIPKTYKNTFKFTF
;
A
#
# COMPACT_ATOMS: atom_id res chain seq x y z
N MET A 1 3.88 -25.40 -28.85
CA MET A 1 3.99 -24.55 -27.65
C MET A 1 3.03 -25.10 -26.59
N LYS A 2 3.57 -25.74 -25.54
CA LYS A 2 2.75 -26.27 -24.40
C LYS A 2 3.46 -26.04 -23.06
N GLU A 3 4.57 -25.32 -23.10
CA GLU A 3 5.44 -25.03 -21.97
C GLU A 3 4.71 -24.19 -20.92
N PHE A 4 3.83 -23.27 -21.37
CA PHE A 4 3.02 -22.40 -20.50
C PHE A 4 2.04 -23.15 -19.56
N GLN A 5 1.82 -24.45 -19.84
CA GLN A 5 1.00 -25.33 -18.99
C GLN A 5 1.82 -26.07 -17.93
N LYS A 6 3.12 -25.74 -17.76
CA LYS A 6 4.05 -26.36 -16.83
C LYS A 6 4.94 -25.31 -16.18
N PHE A 7 5.48 -25.64 -15.01
CA PHE A 7 6.50 -24.81 -14.35
C PHE A 7 7.89 -25.08 -14.95
N ASP A 8 8.06 -24.75 -16.22
CA ASP A 8 9.31 -24.95 -16.97
C ASP A 8 10.00 -23.61 -17.25
N ARG A 9 11.32 -23.64 -17.30
CA ARG A 9 12.18 -22.60 -17.87
C ARG A 9 13.10 -23.23 -18.89
N ILE A 10 13.13 -22.68 -20.10
CA ILE A 10 13.87 -23.29 -21.22
C ILE A 10 14.83 -22.27 -21.80
N GLY A 11 16.11 -22.63 -21.90
CA GLY A 11 17.12 -21.81 -22.54
C GLY A 11 17.57 -20.59 -21.75
N THR A 12 17.03 -20.36 -20.54
CA THR A 12 17.48 -19.32 -19.61
C THR A 12 18.78 -19.74 -18.92
N THR A 13 19.62 -18.78 -18.55
CA THR A 13 20.72 -19.02 -17.61
C THR A 13 20.16 -19.29 -16.18
N PRO A 14 20.95 -19.87 -15.27
CA PRO A 14 20.58 -19.94 -13.86
C PRO A 14 20.35 -18.55 -13.26
N HIS A 15 19.49 -18.46 -12.23
CA HIS A 15 19.37 -17.25 -11.45
C HIS A 15 20.71 -16.86 -10.82
N ARG A 16 21.04 -15.58 -10.81
CA ARG A 16 22.31 -15.04 -10.31
C ARG A 16 22.12 -13.66 -9.71
N SER A 17 23.13 -13.16 -9.02
CA SER A 17 23.14 -11.78 -8.53
C SER A 17 22.93 -10.77 -9.67
N TYR A 18 22.14 -9.73 -9.36
CA TYR A 18 21.91 -8.65 -10.32
C TYR A 18 23.07 -7.68 -10.30
N TYR A 19 23.71 -7.47 -11.42
CA TYR A 19 24.76 -6.49 -11.65
C TYR A 19 24.85 -6.12 -13.12
N ILE A 20 25.42 -4.95 -13.41
CA ILE A 20 25.74 -4.50 -14.76
C ILE A 20 27.27 -4.51 -14.92
N PRO A 21 27.82 -5.27 -15.84
CA PRO A 21 29.26 -5.29 -16.13
C PRO A 21 29.65 -4.08 -16.98
N PHE A 22 30.87 -3.61 -16.76
CA PHE A 22 31.54 -2.57 -17.53
C PHE A 22 32.80 -3.14 -18.19
N ALA A 23 33.25 -2.57 -19.30
CA ALA A 23 34.61 -2.81 -19.74
C ALA A 23 35.58 -2.12 -18.76
N GLU A 24 36.77 -2.69 -18.58
CA GLU A 24 37.74 -2.20 -17.61
C GLU A 24 38.11 -0.72 -17.82
N GLN A 25 38.11 -0.26 -19.10
CA GLN A 25 38.38 1.12 -19.48
C GLN A 25 37.19 2.07 -19.39
N ASP A 26 35.99 1.59 -19.17
CA ASP A 26 34.80 2.43 -19.07
C ASP A 26 34.93 3.39 -17.89
N VAL A 27 34.49 4.64 -18.09
CA VAL A 27 34.41 5.64 -17.03
C VAL A 27 33.05 5.53 -16.36
N VAL A 28 33.05 5.03 -15.13
CA VAL A 28 31.82 4.94 -14.33
C VAL A 28 31.62 6.28 -13.63
N ARG A 29 30.47 6.90 -13.86
CA ARG A 29 30.14 8.25 -13.39
C ARG A 29 29.64 8.29 -11.95
N THR A 30 29.14 7.17 -11.45
CA THR A 30 28.62 7.02 -10.09
C THR A 30 29.13 5.74 -9.44
N LYS A 31 29.25 5.75 -8.13
CA LYS A 31 29.58 4.54 -7.36
C LYS A 31 28.44 3.48 -7.40
N HIS A 32 27.26 3.86 -7.88
CA HIS A 32 26.09 2.99 -8.00
C HIS A 32 25.95 2.55 -9.47
N SER A 33 26.68 1.53 -9.86
CA SER A 33 26.83 1.09 -11.25
C SER A 33 25.50 0.76 -11.96
N ILE A 34 24.53 0.23 -11.24
CA ILE A 34 23.21 -0.09 -11.79
C ILE A 34 22.45 1.18 -12.21
N LEU A 35 22.57 2.28 -11.44
CA LEU A 35 21.95 3.56 -11.80
C LEU A 35 22.65 4.27 -12.97
N ASP A 36 23.87 3.84 -13.35
CA ASP A 36 24.67 4.36 -14.47
C ASP A 36 24.88 3.33 -15.57
N ARG A 37 23.97 2.33 -15.66
CA ARG A 37 24.12 1.18 -16.60
C ARG A 37 24.33 1.59 -18.06
N THR A 38 23.78 2.73 -18.48
CA THR A 38 23.94 3.24 -19.85
C THR A 38 25.35 3.75 -20.17
N SER A 39 26.21 4.01 -19.18
CA SER A 39 27.62 4.37 -19.40
C SER A 39 28.53 3.14 -19.63
N SER A 40 28.00 1.94 -19.45
CA SER A 40 28.71 0.69 -19.78
C SER A 40 28.74 0.43 -21.27
N SER A 41 29.94 0.23 -21.83
CA SER A 41 30.10 -0.23 -23.21
C SER A 41 29.69 -1.70 -23.41
N ARG A 42 29.44 -2.43 -22.32
CA ARG A 42 28.94 -3.80 -22.29
C ARG A 42 27.40 -3.88 -22.31
N PHE A 43 26.73 -2.78 -22.07
CA PHE A 43 25.26 -2.68 -21.97
C PHE A 43 24.68 -2.04 -23.24
N THR A 44 23.67 -2.66 -23.82
CA THR A 44 22.90 -2.11 -24.94
C THR A 44 21.42 -2.17 -24.57
N SER A 45 20.79 -1.00 -24.34
CA SER A 45 19.35 -0.94 -24.10
C SER A 45 18.57 -1.41 -25.32
N LEU A 46 17.54 -2.20 -25.06
CA LEU A 46 16.51 -2.58 -26.02
C LEU A 46 15.17 -1.93 -25.67
N ASP A 47 15.15 -1.04 -24.69
CA ASP A 47 13.98 -0.20 -24.40
C ASP A 47 13.69 0.74 -25.56
N GLY A 48 12.42 1.14 -25.70
CA GLY A 48 11.95 2.02 -26.76
C GLY A 48 10.88 1.38 -27.61
N VAL A 49 10.78 1.75 -28.88
CA VAL A 49 9.67 1.31 -29.74
C VAL A 49 9.91 -0.10 -30.28
N TRP A 50 8.94 -0.99 -30.05
CA TRP A 50 8.87 -2.33 -30.63
C TRP A 50 7.65 -2.42 -31.55
N GLN A 51 7.71 -3.29 -32.57
CA GLN A 51 6.51 -3.69 -33.30
C GLN A 51 5.70 -4.67 -32.46
N ILE A 52 4.37 -4.64 -32.59
CA ILE A 52 3.48 -5.51 -31.85
C ILE A 52 2.33 -6.00 -32.73
N LYS A 53 1.80 -7.18 -32.42
CA LYS A 53 0.53 -7.71 -32.93
C LYS A 53 -0.12 -8.60 -31.88
N GLN A 54 -1.41 -8.38 -31.65
CA GLN A 54 -2.22 -9.21 -30.76
C GLN A 54 -2.77 -10.42 -31.50
N HIS A 55 -2.86 -11.55 -30.78
CA HIS A 55 -3.58 -12.76 -31.17
C HIS A 55 -4.54 -13.17 -30.07
N ASP A 56 -5.64 -13.78 -30.44
CA ASP A 56 -6.64 -14.30 -29.49
C ASP A 56 -6.20 -15.64 -28.89
N HIS A 57 -5.40 -16.41 -29.65
CA HIS A 57 -4.89 -17.72 -29.23
C HIS A 57 -3.41 -17.88 -29.55
N VAL A 58 -2.73 -18.66 -28.71
CA VAL A 58 -1.28 -18.95 -28.87
C VAL A 58 -0.97 -19.66 -30.20
N GLU A 59 -1.93 -20.46 -30.69
CA GLU A 59 -1.81 -21.20 -31.94
C GLU A 59 -1.83 -20.30 -33.19
N ASP A 60 -2.31 -19.07 -33.10
CA ASP A 60 -2.36 -18.11 -34.21
C ASP A 60 -1.00 -17.43 -34.49
N PHE A 61 -0.03 -17.61 -33.60
CA PHE A 61 1.28 -17.04 -33.73
C PHE A 61 2.11 -17.66 -34.86
N ASP A 62 2.65 -16.81 -35.73
CA ASP A 62 3.66 -17.15 -36.72
C ASP A 62 4.86 -16.20 -36.61
N VAL A 63 6.03 -16.71 -36.26
CA VAL A 63 7.27 -15.93 -36.12
C VAL A 63 7.63 -15.16 -37.39
N ASN A 64 7.15 -15.57 -38.58
CA ASN A 64 7.42 -14.91 -39.87
C ASN A 64 6.35 -13.89 -40.28
N GLU A 65 5.31 -13.71 -39.47
CA GLU A 65 4.24 -12.76 -39.78
C GLU A 65 4.72 -11.31 -39.86
N LYS A 66 3.95 -10.46 -40.49
CA LYS A 66 4.19 -9.01 -40.51
C LYS A 66 3.47 -8.34 -39.37
N LEU A 67 4.17 -7.53 -38.61
CA LEU A 67 3.63 -6.66 -37.58
C LEU A 67 3.46 -5.26 -38.15
N GLY A 68 2.34 -4.61 -37.84
CA GLY A 68 2.01 -3.29 -38.37
C GLY A 68 1.84 -2.19 -37.32
N GLU A 69 1.71 -2.58 -36.07
CA GLU A 69 1.51 -1.67 -34.94
C GLU A 69 2.79 -1.53 -34.12
N SER A 70 2.82 -0.61 -33.20
CA SER A 70 3.99 -0.37 -32.35
C SER A 70 3.58 -0.02 -30.91
N ILE A 71 4.43 -0.40 -29.98
CA ILE A 71 4.27 -0.15 -28.55
C ILE A 71 5.62 0.27 -27.95
N PRO A 72 5.66 1.17 -26.95
CA PRO A 72 6.87 1.35 -26.16
C PRO A 72 7.16 0.11 -25.31
N VAL A 73 8.41 -0.16 -25.05
CA VAL A 73 8.90 -1.17 -24.11
C VAL A 73 9.91 -0.46 -23.20
N PRO A 74 9.77 -0.54 -21.88
CA PRO A 74 8.74 -1.29 -21.15
C PRO A 74 7.35 -0.65 -21.19
N ALA A 75 6.29 -1.46 -21.16
CA ALA A 75 4.89 -1.02 -21.03
C ALA A 75 3.96 -2.18 -20.69
N CYS A 76 2.85 -1.86 -20.02
CA CYS A 76 1.68 -2.72 -19.87
C CYS A 76 0.78 -2.57 -21.10
N VAL A 77 0.39 -3.67 -21.74
CA VAL A 77 -0.38 -3.62 -23.00
C VAL A 77 -1.76 -2.97 -22.83
N GLN A 78 -2.38 -3.12 -21.65
CA GLN A 78 -3.69 -2.55 -21.33
C GLN A 78 -3.67 -1.01 -21.37
N MET A 79 -2.54 -0.39 -20.97
CA MET A 79 -2.38 1.07 -21.02
C MET A 79 -2.24 1.60 -22.46
N HIS A 80 -2.13 0.71 -23.44
CA HIS A 80 -2.03 1.03 -24.87
C HIS A 80 -3.21 0.49 -25.69
N GLY A 81 -4.28 0.04 -25.02
CA GLY A 81 -5.55 -0.34 -25.66
C GLY A 81 -5.56 -1.74 -26.28
N TYR A 82 -4.61 -2.61 -25.95
CA TYR A 82 -4.58 -3.99 -26.46
C TYR A 82 -5.40 -5.00 -25.66
N ASP A 83 -5.83 -4.64 -24.46
CA ASP A 83 -6.69 -5.48 -23.60
C ASP A 83 -7.38 -4.55 -22.61
N HIS A 84 -8.35 -5.06 -21.85
CA HIS A 84 -9.03 -4.29 -20.82
C HIS A 84 -8.28 -4.35 -19.48
N ILE A 85 -8.36 -3.26 -18.74
CA ILE A 85 -7.86 -3.18 -17.36
C ILE A 85 -8.85 -3.94 -16.47
N GLN A 86 -8.35 -4.69 -15.49
CA GLN A 86 -9.18 -5.44 -14.54
C GLN A 86 -8.55 -5.35 -13.15
N TYR A 87 -9.39 -5.13 -12.14
CA TYR A 87 -8.99 -5.18 -10.74
C TYR A 87 -9.69 -6.32 -10.01
N LEU A 88 -8.92 -7.23 -9.43
CA LEU A 88 -9.39 -8.31 -8.56
C LEU A 88 -8.45 -8.48 -7.38
N ASN A 89 -9.03 -8.58 -6.19
CA ASN A 89 -8.32 -8.91 -4.97
C ASN A 89 -8.16 -10.44 -4.82
N ILE A 90 -9.18 -11.12 -4.30
CA ILE A 90 -9.11 -12.50 -3.79
C ILE A 90 -9.54 -13.57 -4.81
N ARG A 91 -9.59 -13.27 -6.09
CA ARG A 91 -10.11 -14.19 -7.10
C ARG A 91 -9.19 -14.31 -8.30
N TYR A 92 -9.12 -15.51 -8.87
CA TYR A 92 -8.51 -15.66 -10.19
C TYR A 92 -9.38 -15.01 -11.25
N PRO A 93 -8.80 -14.38 -12.29
CA PRO A 93 -9.53 -13.70 -13.35
C PRO A 93 -10.13 -14.66 -14.40
N PHE A 94 -10.15 -15.94 -14.11
CA PHE A 94 -10.67 -16.99 -15.00
C PHE A 94 -11.21 -18.19 -14.21
N PRO A 95 -12.01 -19.09 -14.85
CA PRO A 95 -12.52 -20.30 -14.20
C PRO A 95 -11.39 -21.24 -13.73
N VAL A 96 -11.41 -21.61 -12.45
CA VAL A 96 -10.36 -22.42 -11.82
C VAL A 96 -10.54 -23.90 -12.12
N MET A 97 -9.78 -24.44 -13.05
CA MET A 97 -9.85 -25.84 -13.49
C MET A 97 -8.45 -26.46 -13.62
N LEU A 98 -7.72 -26.56 -12.53
CA LEU A 98 -6.35 -27.08 -12.50
C LEU A 98 -6.18 -28.46 -13.19
N PRO A 99 -5.13 -28.67 -13.98
CA PRO A 99 -4.05 -27.73 -14.33
C PRO A 99 -4.35 -26.94 -15.62
N HIS A 100 -5.60 -26.77 -15.97
CA HIS A 100 -6.02 -26.16 -17.23
C HIS A 100 -6.08 -24.66 -17.12
N LEU A 101 -5.75 -24.00 -18.23
CA LEU A 101 -5.89 -22.56 -18.43
C LEU A 101 -7.05 -22.31 -19.39
N PRO A 102 -7.62 -21.09 -19.43
CA PRO A 102 -8.61 -20.73 -20.44
C PRO A 102 -8.10 -21.01 -21.84
N TYR A 103 -8.99 -21.48 -22.75
CA TYR A 103 -8.65 -21.62 -24.16
C TYR A 103 -8.44 -20.25 -24.80
N GLU A 104 -9.28 -19.28 -24.46
CA GLU A 104 -9.10 -17.87 -24.80
C GLU A 104 -7.96 -17.31 -23.95
N ASN A 105 -6.79 -17.25 -24.54
CA ASN A 105 -5.58 -16.79 -23.90
C ASN A 105 -4.88 -15.80 -24.85
N PRO A 106 -5.27 -14.52 -24.79
CA PRO A 106 -4.67 -13.48 -25.60
C PRO A 106 -3.16 -13.45 -25.43
N CYS A 107 -2.44 -13.19 -26.53
CA CYS A 107 -1.01 -13.08 -26.51
C CYS A 107 -0.54 -12.00 -27.48
N TRP A 108 0.65 -11.50 -27.25
CA TRP A 108 1.21 -10.37 -27.99
C TRP A 108 2.56 -10.73 -28.56
N HIS A 109 2.66 -10.68 -29.89
CA HIS A 109 3.93 -10.86 -30.61
C HIS A 109 4.64 -9.51 -30.70
N TYR A 110 5.77 -9.40 -30.02
CA TYR A 110 6.66 -8.24 -30.06
C TYR A 110 7.82 -8.55 -30.99
N ARG A 111 8.28 -7.57 -31.79
CA ARG A 111 9.44 -7.66 -32.63
C ARG A 111 10.32 -6.44 -32.55
N ARG A 112 11.62 -6.64 -32.45
CA ARG A 112 12.65 -5.61 -32.56
C ARG A 112 13.84 -6.10 -33.35
N THR A 113 14.48 -5.19 -34.09
CA THR A 113 15.77 -5.48 -34.73
C THR A 113 16.92 -4.91 -33.92
N LEU A 114 18.02 -5.62 -33.88
CA LEU A 114 19.25 -5.25 -33.18
C LEU A 114 20.45 -5.52 -34.09
N ASN A 115 21.37 -4.54 -34.23
CA ASN A 115 22.59 -4.71 -34.97
C ASN A 115 23.73 -5.16 -34.06
N ILE A 116 24.22 -6.37 -34.21
CA ILE A 116 25.29 -6.95 -33.41
C ILE A 116 26.60 -6.97 -34.22
N LYS A 117 27.66 -6.35 -33.66
CA LYS A 117 29.02 -6.51 -34.17
C LYS A 117 29.67 -7.72 -33.52
N LYS A 118 29.42 -8.91 -34.09
CA LYS A 118 29.87 -10.16 -33.48
C LYS A 118 31.40 -10.25 -33.48
N GLN A 119 31.98 -10.50 -32.28
CA GLN A 119 33.43 -10.60 -32.10
C GLN A 119 33.78 -11.97 -31.52
N THR A 120 34.94 -12.50 -31.97
CA THR A 120 35.48 -13.76 -31.42
C THR A 120 35.85 -13.57 -29.94
N GLY A 121 35.45 -14.49 -29.09
CA GLY A 121 35.71 -14.44 -27.67
C GLY A 121 34.71 -13.56 -26.89
N GLU A 122 33.64 -13.07 -27.52
CA GLU A 122 32.51 -12.39 -26.87
C GLU A 122 31.24 -13.24 -26.89
N ARG A 123 30.46 -13.14 -25.84
CA ARG A 123 29.13 -13.75 -25.68
C ARG A 123 28.07 -12.67 -25.59
N TYR A 124 26.84 -12.99 -25.96
CA TYR A 124 25.73 -12.05 -26.07
C TYR A 124 24.55 -12.57 -25.26
N TYR A 125 24.07 -11.79 -24.29
CA TYR A 125 23.00 -12.18 -23.40
C TYR A 125 21.86 -11.16 -23.50
N ILE A 126 20.64 -11.61 -23.76
CA ILE A 126 19.44 -10.76 -23.65
C ILE A 126 18.82 -10.97 -22.28
N ASN A 127 18.48 -9.86 -21.63
CA ASN A 127 17.89 -9.82 -20.31
C ASN A 127 16.51 -9.15 -20.38
N PHE A 128 15.52 -9.80 -19.76
CA PHE A 128 14.19 -9.25 -19.49
C PHE A 128 14.03 -9.12 -18.00
N GLU A 129 13.84 -7.90 -17.47
CA GLU A 129 13.77 -7.68 -16.03
C GLU A 129 12.36 -7.95 -15.44
N GLY A 130 11.33 -7.97 -16.30
CA GLY A 130 9.96 -8.32 -15.92
C GLY A 130 9.06 -8.46 -17.15
N VAL A 131 8.34 -9.58 -17.23
CA VAL A 131 7.36 -9.87 -18.29
C VAL A 131 6.18 -10.62 -17.67
N ASP A 132 4.99 -10.07 -17.75
CA ASP A 132 3.78 -10.67 -17.21
C ASP A 132 2.92 -11.24 -18.35
N SER A 133 2.56 -12.53 -18.32
CA SER A 133 2.86 -13.55 -17.30
C SER A 133 3.95 -14.52 -17.69
N ALA A 134 4.12 -14.80 -19.00
CA ALA A 134 5.13 -15.70 -19.54
C ALA A 134 5.46 -15.34 -21.00
N PHE A 135 6.61 -15.79 -21.49
CA PHE A 135 6.97 -15.48 -22.87
C PHE A 135 7.85 -16.54 -23.53
N TYR A 136 7.73 -16.60 -24.85
CA TYR A 136 8.62 -17.33 -25.76
C TYR A 136 9.58 -16.35 -26.45
N LEU A 137 10.85 -16.69 -26.50
CA LEU A 137 11.88 -15.92 -27.18
C LEU A 137 12.36 -16.62 -28.45
N TYR A 138 12.42 -15.88 -29.54
CA TYR A 138 13.01 -16.32 -30.80
C TYR A 138 14.08 -15.33 -31.26
N ILE A 139 15.17 -15.83 -31.80
CA ILE A 139 16.27 -15.04 -32.40
C ILE A 139 16.42 -15.45 -33.86
N ASN A 140 16.29 -14.49 -34.76
CA ASN A 140 16.37 -14.73 -36.20
C ASN A 140 15.39 -15.82 -36.70
N GLY A 141 14.19 -15.88 -36.06
CA GLY A 141 13.16 -16.86 -36.36
C GLY A 141 13.35 -18.23 -35.71
N GLU A 142 14.44 -18.47 -35.00
CA GLU A 142 14.72 -19.72 -34.30
C GLU A 142 14.34 -19.63 -32.81
N PHE A 143 13.63 -20.65 -32.33
CA PHE A 143 13.23 -20.73 -30.90
C PHE A 143 14.47 -20.77 -30.01
N LYS A 144 14.56 -19.80 -29.10
CA LYS A 144 15.65 -19.70 -28.11
C LYS A 144 15.25 -20.23 -26.74
N GLY A 145 14.03 -19.92 -26.29
CA GLY A 145 13.62 -20.36 -24.98
C GLY A 145 12.26 -19.84 -24.52
N TYR A 146 11.92 -20.20 -23.28
CA TYR A 146 10.69 -19.86 -22.61
C TYR A 146 10.98 -19.50 -21.16
N SER A 147 10.30 -18.47 -20.62
CA SER A 147 10.34 -18.10 -19.21
C SER A 147 8.97 -17.70 -18.71
N GLN A 148 8.79 -17.84 -17.39
CA GLN A 148 7.61 -17.46 -16.60
C GLN A 148 8.10 -17.09 -15.20
N ILE A 149 7.54 -16.28 -14.47
CA ILE A 149 7.77 -15.55 -13.21
C ILE A 149 7.85 -14.08 -13.59
N SER A 150 6.73 -13.39 -13.37
CA SER A 150 6.55 -12.04 -13.92
C SER A 150 7.59 -11.04 -13.44
N HIS A 151 8.03 -11.12 -12.17
CA HIS A 151 8.92 -10.14 -11.55
C HIS A 151 10.37 -10.64 -11.38
N ALA A 152 10.76 -11.71 -12.06
CA ALA A 152 12.13 -12.20 -12.05
C ALA A 152 12.88 -11.88 -13.34
N THR A 153 14.17 -11.55 -13.24
CA THR A 153 15.02 -11.35 -14.41
C THR A 153 15.25 -12.66 -15.14
N SER A 154 14.97 -12.67 -16.44
CA SER A 154 15.21 -13.79 -17.36
C SER A 154 16.34 -13.46 -18.31
N GLU A 155 17.46 -14.17 -18.20
CA GLU A 155 18.65 -13.99 -19.05
C GLU A 155 18.82 -15.17 -20.02
N PHE A 156 19.09 -14.87 -21.31
CA PHE A 156 19.27 -15.85 -22.38
C PHE A 156 20.60 -15.61 -23.10
N ASP A 157 21.44 -16.61 -23.15
CA ASP A 157 22.64 -16.59 -23.99
C ASP A 157 22.28 -16.84 -25.46
N ILE A 158 22.32 -15.79 -26.26
CA ILE A 158 21.97 -15.84 -27.69
C ILE A 158 23.15 -15.99 -28.62
N THR A 159 24.37 -16.21 -28.08
CA THR A 159 25.64 -16.20 -28.82
C THR A 159 25.60 -17.09 -30.06
N ASP A 160 24.99 -18.27 -29.96
CA ASP A 160 24.96 -19.25 -31.06
C ASP A 160 24.01 -18.85 -32.19
N LEU A 161 22.90 -18.17 -31.86
CA LEU A 161 21.87 -17.74 -32.82
C LEU A 161 22.13 -16.32 -33.37
N ALA A 162 22.92 -15.52 -32.67
CA ALA A 162 23.25 -14.17 -33.09
C ALA A 162 24.16 -14.19 -34.31
N VAL A 163 23.87 -13.34 -35.31
CA VAL A 163 24.72 -13.16 -36.51
C VAL A 163 25.39 -11.78 -36.48
N ASN A 164 26.49 -11.64 -37.28
CA ASN A 164 27.09 -10.33 -37.43
C ASN A 164 26.21 -9.46 -38.35
N GLY A 165 25.80 -8.32 -37.91
CA GLY A 165 24.84 -7.43 -38.58
C GLY A 165 23.48 -7.42 -37.91
N GLU A 166 22.43 -7.27 -38.69
CA GLU A 166 21.06 -7.20 -38.22
C GLU A 166 20.58 -8.56 -37.69
N ASN A 167 19.97 -8.53 -36.49
CA ASN A 167 19.32 -9.66 -35.84
C ASN A 167 17.91 -9.27 -35.53
N THR A 168 16.98 -10.21 -35.62
CA THR A 168 15.58 -10.05 -35.24
C THR A 168 15.36 -10.74 -33.92
N ILE A 169 14.73 -10.03 -33.00
CA ILE A 169 14.29 -10.53 -31.69
C ILE A 169 12.77 -10.55 -31.72
N ASP A 170 12.18 -11.74 -31.58
CA ASP A 170 10.72 -11.93 -31.46
C ASP A 170 10.40 -12.48 -30.10
N VAL A 171 9.39 -11.88 -29.46
CA VAL A 171 8.90 -12.27 -28.13
C VAL A 171 7.40 -12.47 -28.21
N LEU A 172 6.90 -13.65 -27.89
CA LEU A 172 5.48 -13.91 -27.73
C LEU A 172 5.15 -13.91 -26.24
N VAL A 173 4.47 -12.86 -25.77
CA VAL A 173 4.02 -12.72 -24.39
C VAL A 173 2.60 -13.26 -24.27
N LEU A 174 2.33 -14.07 -23.25
CA LEU A 174 1.04 -14.67 -22.98
C LEU A 174 0.35 -13.98 -21.80
N LYS A 175 -0.98 -13.80 -21.88
CA LYS A 175 -1.77 -13.30 -20.77
C LYS A 175 -1.81 -14.27 -19.61
N TRP A 176 -2.01 -15.57 -19.88
CA TRP A 176 -2.12 -16.60 -18.89
C TRP A 176 -1.11 -17.74 -19.09
N CYS A 177 -0.53 -18.16 -17.98
CA CYS A 177 0.29 -19.36 -17.91
C CYS A 177 0.02 -20.08 -16.58
N ILE A 178 0.60 -21.24 -16.37
CA ILE A 178 0.40 -21.98 -15.12
C ILE A 178 0.89 -21.19 -13.91
N SER A 179 1.88 -20.32 -14.08
CA SER A 179 2.39 -19.43 -13.04
C SER A 179 1.34 -18.42 -12.56
N THR A 180 0.33 -18.08 -13.35
CA THR A 180 -0.75 -17.17 -12.95
C THR A 180 -1.52 -17.69 -11.72
N TYR A 181 -1.53 -19.01 -11.49
CA TYR A 181 -2.08 -19.60 -10.27
C TYR A 181 -1.22 -19.30 -9.02
N LEU A 182 0.02 -18.87 -9.17
CA LEU A 182 0.94 -18.50 -8.10
C LEU A 182 1.12 -16.98 -7.96
N GLU A 183 0.49 -16.19 -8.83
CA GLU A 183 0.63 -14.73 -8.90
C GLU A 183 -0.76 -14.08 -8.84
N CYS A 184 -1.52 -14.42 -7.77
CA CYS A 184 -2.87 -13.90 -7.52
C CYS A 184 -2.86 -12.78 -6.46
N GLN A 185 -1.94 -11.82 -6.63
CA GLN A 185 -1.81 -10.68 -5.73
C GLN A 185 -3.00 -9.71 -5.85
N ASP A 186 -3.28 -8.98 -4.78
CA ASP A 186 -4.25 -7.88 -4.76
C ASP A 186 -3.70 -6.69 -5.54
N LYS A 187 -3.96 -6.67 -6.83
CA LYS A 187 -3.53 -5.60 -7.75
C LYS A 187 -4.33 -5.61 -9.05
N PHE A 188 -4.24 -4.54 -9.80
CA PHE A 188 -4.66 -4.53 -11.20
C PHE A 188 -3.94 -5.60 -12.01
N ARG A 189 -4.65 -6.28 -12.90
CA ARG A 189 -4.12 -7.31 -13.80
C ARG A 189 -3.59 -6.67 -15.07
N PHE A 190 -2.28 -6.70 -15.23
CA PHE A 190 -1.60 -6.21 -16.42
C PHE A 190 -0.82 -7.32 -17.10
N SER A 191 -0.45 -7.08 -18.35
CA SER A 191 0.38 -7.98 -19.14
C SER A 191 1.35 -7.20 -20.00
N GLY A 192 2.41 -7.85 -20.48
CA GLY A 192 3.37 -7.25 -21.38
C GLY A 192 4.80 -7.27 -20.85
N ILE A 193 5.69 -6.63 -21.57
CA ILE A 193 7.09 -6.42 -21.16
C ILE A 193 7.13 -5.12 -20.34
N PHE A 194 6.92 -5.23 -19.02
CA PHE A 194 6.70 -4.07 -18.15
C PHE A 194 7.95 -3.52 -17.44
N ARG A 195 9.09 -4.25 -17.52
CA ARG A 195 10.40 -3.76 -17.07
C ARG A 195 11.39 -3.78 -18.22
N SER A 196 12.57 -3.17 -18.03
CA SER A 196 13.61 -3.00 -19.06
C SER A 196 14.05 -4.27 -19.73
N VAL A 197 14.37 -4.14 -21.03
CA VAL A 197 15.03 -5.17 -21.84
C VAL A 197 16.36 -4.64 -22.31
N TYR A 198 17.42 -5.45 -22.21
CA TYR A 198 18.76 -5.06 -22.67
C TYR A 198 19.60 -6.27 -23.07
N MET A 199 20.64 -5.98 -23.86
CA MET A 199 21.68 -6.96 -24.20
C MET A 199 22.96 -6.64 -23.44
N LEU A 200 23.59 -7.69 -22.90
CA LEU A 200 24.95 -7.64 -22.38
C LEU A 200 25.92 -8.31 -23.35
N THR A 201 27.04 -7.63 -23.67
CA THR A 201 28.17 -8.21 -24.39
C THR A 201 29.26 -8.53 -23.40
N ARG A 202 29.59 -9.81 -23.23
CA ARG A 202 30.48 -10.30 -22.17
C ARG A 202 31.67 -11.05 -22.77
N PRO A 203 32.89 -10.91 -22.24
CA PRO A 203 34.03 -11.73 -22.70
C PRO A 203 33.80 -13.20 -22.33
N GLU A 204 34.37 -14.11 -23.12
CA GLU A 204 34.40 -15.52 -22.75
C GLU A 204 35.12 -15.72 -21.40
N GLY A 205 34.53 -16.46 -20.48
CA GLY A 205 35.04 -16.64 -19.12
C GLY A 205 34.83 -15.45 -18.21
N HIS A 206 33.81 -14.61 -18.46
CA HIS A 206 33.39 -13.49 -17.63
C HIS A 206 32.97 -13.93 -16.20
N ILE A 207 32.74 -12.97 -15.32
CA ILE A 207 32.20 -13.22 -13.98
C ILE A 207 30.74 -13.67 -14.14
N THR A 208 30.41 -14.91 -13.77
CA THR A 208 29.05 -15.44 -13.90
C THR A 208 28.21 -15.14 -12.66
N ASP A 209 28.78 -15.36 -11.47
CA ASP A 209 28.10 -15.06 -10.21
C ASP A 209 29.11 -14.95 -9.05
N TYR A 210 28.64 -14.33 -7.95
CA TYR A 210 29.37 -14.19 -6.70
C TYR A 210 28.41 -13.91 -5.54
N LYS A 211 28.89 -14.14 -4.30
CA LYS A 211 28.17 -13.76 -3.10
C LYS A 211 29.03 -12.90 -2.19
N ILE A 212 28.41 -11.88 -1.59
CA ILE A 212 29.01 -10.94 -0.65
C ILE A 212 28.33 -11.12 0.69
N GLU A 213 29.12 -11.44 1.72
CA GLU A 213 28.65 -11.45 3.11
C GLU A 213 29.42 -10.41 3.90
N THR A 214 28.74 -9.60 4.69
CA THR A 214 29.35 -8.59 5.55
C THR A 214 29.05 -8.89 7.01
N ASN A 215 29.99 -8.59 7.87
CA ASN A 215 29.87 -8.70 9.32
C ASN A 215 30.81 -7.67 9.98
N TYR A 216 30.82 -7.57 11.30
CA TYR A 216 31.79 -6.79 12.06
C TYR A 216 32.12 -7.47 13.41
N ASN A 217 33.29 -7.14 13.96
CA ASN A 217 33.79 -7.71 15.21
C ASN A 217 33.74 -6.73 16.40
N GLY A 218 32.92 -5.70 16.30
CA GLY A 218 32.82 -4.61 17.27
C GLY A 218 33.57 -3.33 16.86
N THR A 219 34.57 -3.41 15.97
CA THR A 219 35.37 -2.28 15.47
C THR A 219 35.59 -2.38 13.98
N ASP A 220 36.01 -3.54 13.49
CA ASP A 220 36.42 -3.74 12.11
C ASP A 220 35.34 -4.49 11.34
N GLY A 221 35.13 -4.09 10.09
CA GLY A 221 34.27 -4.77 9.15
C GLY A 221 34.97 -6.01 8.58
N ILE A 222 34.20 -7.08 8.40
CA ILE A 222 34.65 -8.32 7.77
C ILE A 222 33.82 -8.52 6.51
N LEU A 223 34.48 -8.47 5.35
CA LEU A 223 33.90 -8.84 4.07
C LEU A 223 34.32 -10.26 3.73
N THR A 224 33.36 -11.17 3.54
CA THR A 224 33.58 -12.47 2.92
C THR A 224 33.07 -12.43 1.48
N PHE A 225 33.99 -12.51 0.53
CA PHE A 225 33.68 -12.62 -0.89
C PHE A 225 33.76 -14.08 -1.34
N ILE A 226 32.69 -14.59 -1.94
CA ILE A 226 32.60 -15.95 -2.45
C ILE A 226 32.52 -15.87 -3.97
N ASN A 227 33.56 -16.37 -4.66
CA ASN A 227 33.62 -16.45 -6.10
C ASN A 227 32.84 -17.69 -6.58
N GLU A 228 31.70 -17.48 -7.21
CA GLU A 228 30.82 -18.51 -7.75
C GLU A 228 31.01 -18.68 -9.28
N SER A 229 32.08 -18.09 -9.84
CA SER A 229 32.41 -18.16 -11.26
C SER A 229 33.53 -19.19 -11.52
N ASP A 230 33.69 -19.57 -12.79
CA ASP A 230 34.76 -20.47 -13.25
C ASP A 230 36.06 -19.71 -13.65
N THR A 231 36.14 -18.43 -13.28
CA THR A 231 37.29 -17.56 -13.53
C THR A 231 37.79 -16.94 -12.23
N ASP A 232 39.10 -16.68 -12.15
CA ASP A 232 39.66 -15.93 -11.01
C ASP A 232 39.18 -14.49 -11.05
N ILE A 233 38.74 -13.96 -9.89
CA ILE A 233 38.28 -12.59 -9.74
C ILE A 233 39.26 -11.81 -8.86
N LYS A 234 39.77 -10.70 -9.39
CA LYS A 234 40.44 -9.71 -8.57
C LYS A 234 39.40 -8.80 -7.92
N ILE A 235 39.39 -8.75 -6.61
CA ILE A 235 38.53 -7.82 -5.84
C ILE A 235 39.37 -6.67 -5.31
N VAL A 236 38.79 -5.46 -5.29
CA VAL A 236 39.40 -4.24 -4.73
C VAL A 236 38.39 -3.58 -3.81
N LEU A 237 38.75 -3.43 -2.54
CA LEU A 237 37.97 -2.73 -1.52
C LEU A 237 38.89 -1.78 -0.76
N GLU A 238 38.63 -0.50 -0.84
CA GLU A 238 39.49 0.56 -0.27
C GLU A 238 40.97 0.38 -0.76
N ASN A 239 41.89 0.21 0.14
CA ASN A 239 43.30 -0.01 -0.17
C ASN A 239 43.71 -1.48 -0.30
N ASN A 240 42.75 -2.40 -0.19
CA ASN A 240 42.97 -3.82 -0.23
C ASN A 240 42.69 -4.38 -1.63
N SER A 241 43.56 -5.25 -2.12
CA SER A 241 43.38 -5.97 -3.38
C SER A 241 43.74 -7.44 -3.20
N VAL A 242 42.81 -8.33 -3.59
CA VAL A 242 42.96 -9.77 -3.46
C VAL A 242 42.50 -10.45 -4.74
N ILE A 243 43.21 -11.49 -5.19
CA ILE A 243 42.74 -12.38 -6.24
C ILE A 243 42.05 -13.58 -5.57
N VAL A 244 40.78 -13.76 -5.87
CA VAL A 244 39.99 -14.91 -5.38
C VAL A 244 39.89 -15.93 -6.51
N PRO A 245 40.53 -17.10 -6.35
CA PRO A 245 40.46 -18.11 -7.38
C PRO A 245 39.02 -18.60 -7.64
N ALA A 246 38.82 -19.16 -8.83
CA ALA A 246 37.56 -19.76 -9.25
C ALA A 246 37.01 -20.71 -8.17
N ARG A 247 35.70 -20.54 -7.84
CA ARG A 247 35.00 -21.40 -6.87
C ARG A 247 35.53 -21.37 -5.44
N LEU A 248 36.36 -20.35 -5.07
CA LEU A 248 36.89 -20.17 -3.72
C LEU A 248 36.38 -18.88 -3.08
N LYS A 249 36.74 -18.66 -1.83
CA LYS A 249 36.41 -17.45 -1.07
C LYS A 249 37.64 -16.76 -0.51
N ALA A 250 37.49 -15.48 -0.21
CA ALA A 250 38.47 -14.67 0.51
C ALA A 250 37.81 -13.76 1.52
N GLU A 251 38.55 -13.36 2.57
CA GLU A 251 38.09 -12.39 3.55
C GLU A 251 38.96 -11.14 3.49
N ILE A 252 38.32 -9.98 3.61
CA ILE A 252 38.97 -8.67 3.73
C ILE A 252 38.49 -8.03 5.03
N VAL A 253 39.43 -7.54 5.85
CA VAL A 253 39.14 -6.79 7.05
C VAL A 253 39.28 -5.29 6.74
N VAL A 254 38.27 -4.51 7.07
CA VAL A 254 38.22 -3.06 6.95
C VAL A 254 38.30 -2.46 8.36
N PRO A 255 39.42 -1.85 8.75
CA PRO A 255 39.57 -1.27 10.08
C PRO A 255 38.65 -0.08 10.33
N ASN A 256 38.07 0.00 11.54
CA ASN A 256 37.23 1.11 11.98
C ASN A 256 36.06 1.37 11.03
N VAL A 257 35.33 0.32 10.65
CA VAL A 257 34.26 0.38 9.66
C VAL A 257 33.09 1.26 10.13
N GLN A 258 32.54 2.03 9.20
CA GLN A 258 31.23 2.70 9.40
C GLN A 258 30.14 1.71 9.00
N LEU A 259 29.30 1.35 9.95
CA LEU A 259 28.23 0.38 9.74
C LEU A 259 27.10 0.98 8.92
N TRP A 260 26.39 0.13 8.17
CA TRP A 260 25.20 0.50 7.44
C TRP A 260 23.96 0.27 8.31
N THR A 261 23.11 1.30 8.40
CA THR A 261 21.75 1.24 8.94
C THR A 261 20.79 2.05 8.05
N ALA A 262 19.47 1.96 8.28
CA ALA A 262 18.51 2.82 7.58
C ALA A 262 18.68 4.32 7.96
N GLU A 263 19.19 4.61 9.15
CA GLU A 263 19.45 5.95 9.63
C GLU A 263 20.79 6.50 9.14
N GLU A 264 21.81 5.62 9.04
CA GLU A 264 23.17 5.93 8.58
C GLU A 264 23.59 4.94 7.48
N PRO A 265 23.19 5.15 6.22
CA PRO A 265 23.42 4.21 5.13
C PRO A 265 24.84 4.31 4.56
N ASN A 266 25.83 3.96 5.37
CA ASN A 266 27.25 4.01 4.99
C ASN A 266 27.60 2.89 4.00
N LEU A 267 28.01 3.26 2.80
CA LEU A 267 28.36 2.34 1.72
C LEU A 267 29.82 2.44 1.30
N TYR A 268 30.40 1.29 1.02
CA TYR A 268 31.74 1.12 0.48
C TYR A 268 31.65 0.64 -0.96
N THR A 269 32.65 0.98 -1.77
CA THR A 269 32.73 0.52 -3.17
C THR A 269 33.62 -0.73 -3.25
N LEU A 270 33.05 -1.81 -3.76
CA LEU A 270 33.76 -3.05 -4.09
C LEU A 270 33.86 -3.18 -5.60
N GLU A 271 35.06 -3.25 -6.13
CA GLU A 271 35.31 -3.46 -7.56
C GLU A 271 35.78 -4.89 -7.81
N LEU A 272 35.16 -5.53 -8.80
CA LEU A 272 35.48 -6.90 -9.24
C LEU A 272 36.05 -6.85 -10.66
N TYR A 273 37.15 -7.53 -10.91
CA TYR A 273 37.83 -7.54 -12.22
C TYR A 273 38.10 -8.97 -12.70
N ALA A 274 37.70 -9.28 -13.92
CA ALA A 274 38.09 -10.51 -14.61
C ALA A 274 37.99 -10.35 -16.14
N LYS A 275 38.97 -10.89 -16.89
CA LYS A 275 38.90 -10.97 -18.38
C LYS A 275 38.64 -9.63 -19.10
N GLY A 276 39.09 -8.48 -18.58
CA GLY A 276 38.83 -7.14 -19.14
C GLY A 276 37.43 -6.60 -18.86
N GLU A 277 36.72 -7.21 -17.91
CA GLU A 277 35.44 -6.78 -17.37
C GLU A 277 35.62 -6.31 -15.95
N LYS A 278 34.84 -5.27 -15.55
CA LYS A 278 34.70 -4.87 -14.16
C LYS A 278 33.24 -4.79 -13.76
N ILE A 279 32.97 -5.14 -12.51
CA ILE A 279 31.70 -4.96 -11.85
C ILE A 279 31.93 -4.08 -10.62
N ILE A 280 31.04 -3.15 -10.34
CA ILE A 280 31.13 -2.23 -9.21
C ILE A 280 29.91 -2.44 -8.35
N GLU A 281 30.15 -2.84 -7.10
CA GLU A 281 29.12 -3.05 -6.09
C GLU A 281 29.19 -2.01 -4.99
N SER A 282 28.01 -1.60 -4.51
CA SER A 282 27.86 -0.84 -3.28
C SER A 282 27.57 -1.79 -2.13
N ILE A 283 28.45 -1.87 -1.16
CA ILE A 283 28.33 -2.78 -0.03
C ILE A 283 28.18 -2.01 1.28
N GLY A 284 27.33 -2.51 2.17
CA GLY A 284 27.15 -2.00 3.54
C GLY A 284 27.57 -3.06 4.56
N PHE A 285 28.42 -2.67 5.50
CA PHE A 285 28.78 -3.56 6.60
C PHE A 285 27.68 -3.54 7.65
N ARG A 286 27.03 -4.65 7.83
CA ARG A 286 25.97 -4.83 8.81
C ARG A 286 25.89 -6.27 9.28
N LYS A 287 25.23 -6.45 10.43
CA LYS A 287 24.85 -7.75 10.99
C LYS A 287 23.36 -7.74 11.31
N VAL A 288 22.64 -8.73 10.82
CA VAL A 288 21.24 -8.98 11.21
C VAL A 288 21.25 -10.18 12.18
N SER A 289 20.55 -10.07 13.29
CA SER A 289 20.49 -11.14 14.28
C SER A 289 19.17 -11.14 15.04
N ILE A 290 18.82 -12.31 15.57
CA ILE A 290 17.75 -12.50 16.52
C ILE A 290 18.38 -13.04 17.80
N ASP A 291 18.14 -12.34 18.91
CA ASP A 291 18.61 -12.72 20.24
C ASP A 291 17.40 -13.01 21.12
N GLY A 292 17.08 -14.31 21.25
CA GLY A 292 15.84 -14.73 21.87
C GLY A 292 14.62 -14.18 21.12
N ARG A 293 13.91 -13.25 21.78
CA ARG A 293 12.69 -12.61 21.22
C ARG A 293 12.97 -11.29 20.51
N VAL A 294 14.23 -10.83 20.45
CA VAL A 294 14.59 -9.47 20.02
C VAL A 294 15.28 -9.50 18.67
N PHE A 295 14.72 -8.80 17.70
CA PHE A 295 15.34 -8.55 16.41
C PHE A 295 16.34 -7.40 16.52
N LYS A 296 17.54 -7.58 15.97
CA LYS A 296 18.65 -6.62 16.09
C LYS A 296 19.33 -6.38 14.74
N ILE A 297 19.72 -5.13 14.52
CA ILE A 297 20.65 -4.74 13.46
C ILE A 297 21.90 -4.18 14.17
N ASN A 298 23.09 -4.69 13.81
CA ASN A 298 24.35 -4.29 14.41
C ASN A 298 24.35 -4.41 15.94
N ASP A 299 23.73 -5.50 16.45
CA ASP A 299 23.53 -5.79 17.87
C ASP A 299 22.63 -4.81 18.64
N VAL A 300 21.97 -3.88 17.95
CA VAL A 300 21.02 -2.92 18.51
C VAL A 300 19.59 -3.34 18.17
N PRO A 301 18.65 -3.39 19.16
CA PRO A 301 17.24 -3.60 18.89
C PRO A 301 16.69 -2.52 17.94
N VAL A 302 15.93 -2.93 16.93
CA VAL A 302 15.35 -2.02 15.93
C VAL A 302 13.84 -2.20 15.86
N LYS A 303 13.12 -1.09 15.66
CA LYS A 303 11.70 -1.08 15.32
C LYS A 303 11.53 -0.78 13.85
N LEU A 304 10.94 -1.72 13.12
CA LEU A 304 10.64 -1.56 11.70
C LEU A 304 9.36 -0.72 11.55
N LYS A 305 9.53 0.53 11.17
CA LYS A 305 8.48 1.51 10.86
C LYS A 305 8.17 1.36 9.38
N GLY A 306 7.33 0.37 9.05
CA GLY A 306 7.22 -0.17 7.72
C GLY A 306 5.97 0.28 6.96
N VAL A 307 6.08 0.17 5.63
CA VAL A 307 4.94 0.22 4.70
C VAL A 307 5.06 -0.94 3.72
N ASN A 308 3.92 -1.44 3.26
CA ASN A 308 3.83 -2.34 2.11
C ASN A 308 3.85 -1.50 0.84
N ARG A 309 4.48 -1.99 -0.22
CA ARG A 309 4.59 -1.24 -1.47
C ARG A 309 4.48 -2.12 -2.70
N HIS A 310 3.50 -1.84 -3.54
CA HIS A 310 3.41 -2.32 -4.91
C HIS A 310 4.24 -1.47 -5.89
N ASP A 311 4.82 -2.10 -6.93
CA ASP A 311 5.34 -1.38 -8.09
C ASP A 311 4.16 -0.93 -8.97
N PHE A 312 3.65 0.28 -8.72
CA PHE A 312 2.51 0.85 -9.43
C PHE A 312 2.65 2.36 -9.62
N HIS A 313 2.29 2.84 -10.82
CA HIS A 313 2.18 4.26 -11.16
C HIS A 313 0.87 4.53 -11.90
N CYS A 314 0.19 5.62 -11.56
CA CYS A 314 -1.17 5.90 -12.06
C CYS A 314 -1.29 6.11 -13.58
N GLU A 315 -0.20 6.45 -14.27
CA GLU A 315 -0.19 6.69 -15.73
C GLU A 315 0.42 5.52 -16.52
N THR A 316 1.30 4.72 -15.89
CA THR A 316 2.06 3.67 -16.57
C THR A 316 1.87 2.27 -15.95
N ALA A 317 0.97 2.17 -14.98
CA ALA A 317 0.63 0.92 -14.30
C ALA A 317 1.86 0.25 -13.66
N ALA A 318 2.14 -1.03 -13.96
CA ALA A 318 3.27 -1.76 -13.39
C ALA A 318 4.65 -1.30 -13.92
N THR A 319 4.68 -0.42 -14.92
CA THR A 319 5.91 0.15 -15.45
C THR A 319 6.30 1.39 -14.65
N VAL A 320 7.22 1.24 -13.70
CA VAL A 320 7.63 2.31 -12.80
C VAL A 320 9.01 2.83 -13.18
N SER A 321 9.16 4.14 -13.32
CA SER A 321 10.43 4.75 -13.70
C SER A 321 11.39 4.89 -12.51
N LEU A 322 12.69 5.05 -12.79
CA LEU A 322 13.69 5.33 -11.75
C LEU A 322 13.37 6.61 -10.95
N GLU A 323 12.75 7.61 -11.60
CA GLU A 323 12.35 8.86 -10.95
C GLU A 323 11.21 8.62 -9.95
N ASP A 324 10.21 7.81 -10.31
CA ASP A 324 9.10 7.45 -9.44
C ASP A 324 9.56 6.62 -8.25
N LEU A 325 10.46 5.65 -8.49
CA LEU A 325 11.09 4.86 -7.42
C LEU A 325 11.85 5.75 -6.43
N ALA A 326 12.61 6.73 -6.94
CA ALA A 326 13.34 7.68 -6.11
C ALA A 326 12.39 8.59 -5.32
N LYS A 327 11.28 9.03 -5.93
CA LYS A 327 10.23 9.82 -5.27
C LYS A 327 9.64 9.04 -4.09
N ASP A 328 9.26 7.77 -4.29
CA ASP A 328 8.72 6.91 -3.23
C ASP A 328 9.71 6.78 -2.06
N VAL A 329 10.99 6.47 -2.35
CA VAL A 329 12.01 6.32 -1.29
C VAL A 329 12.24 7.62 -0.52
N HIS A 330 12.26 8.79 -1.18
CA HIS A 330 12.40 10.07 -0.50
C HIS A 330 11.18 10.38 0.38
N LEU A 331 9.97 10.20 -0.13
CA LEU A 331 8.74 10.39 0.65
C LEU A 331 8.68 9.47 1.87
N MET A 332 9.07 8.20 1.72
CA MET A 332 9.16 7.26 2.86
C MET A 332 10.08 7.82 3.95
N LYS A 333 11.25 8.35 3.58
CA LYS A 333 12.17 8.96 4.56
C LYS A 333 11.58 10.21 5.22
N GLU A 334 10.92 11.08 4.46
CA GLU A 334 10.26 12.28 4.97
C GLU A 334 9.13 11.93 5.95
N LEU A 335 8.43 10.82 5.72
CA LEU A 335 7.35 10.33 6.57
C LEU A 335 7.80 9.43 7.74
N ASN A 336 9.08 9.44 8.10
CA ASN A 336 9.67 8.64 9.18
C ASN A 336 9.61 7.13 8.97
N VAL A 337 9.36 6.66 7.76
CA VAL A 337 9.44 5.24 7.39
C VAL A 337 10.92 4.83 7.33
N ASN A 338 11.25 3.69 7.93
CA ASN A 338 12.60 3.11 7.86
C ASN A 338 12.62 1.71 7.24
N ALA A 339 11.46 1.13 6.95
CA ALA A 339 11.36 -0.21 6.39
C ALA A 339 10.29 -0.28 5.29
N VAL A 340 10.48 -1.18 4.33
CA VAL A 340 9.51 -1.48 3.26
C VAL A 340 9.42 -2.98 3.05
N ARG A 341 8.20 -3.50 2.90
CA ARG A 341 7.95 -4.85 2.39
C ARG A 341 7.60 -4.72 0.92
N THR A 342 8.31 -5.48 0.08
CA THR A 342 8.06 -5.52 -1.36
C THR A 342 6.87 -6.43 -1.64
N SER A 343 5.69 -5.97 -1.33
CA SER A 343 4.43 -6.71 -1.47
C SER A 343 3.98 -6.75 -2.93
N HIS A 344 3.70 -7.92 -3.56
CA HIS A 344 4.05 -9.25 -3.04
C HIS A 344 4.94 -9.92 -4.09
N TYR A 345 6.04 -9.27 -4.43
CA TYR A 345 7.02 -9.69 -5.44
C TYR A 345 8.31 -8.86 -5.36
N PRO A 346 9.43 -9.36 -5.87
CA PRO A 346 10.66 -8.58 -5.94
C PRO A 346 10.46 -7.34 -6.83
N ASN A 347 10.70 -6.16 -6.27
CA ASN A 347 10.63 -4.90 -7.02
C ASN A 347 11.75 -4.81 -8.07
N SER A 348 11.77 -3.73 -8.87
CA SER A 348 12.84 -3.53 -9.84
C SER A 348 14.20 -3.47 -9.15
N PRO A 349 15.30 -3.92 -9.79
CA PRO A 349 16.62 -3.91 -9.17
C PRO A 349 17.10 -2.53 -8.71
N GLU A 350 16.68 -1.48 -9.38
CA GLU A 350 16.99 -0.09 -9.05
C GLU A 350 16.43 0.31 -7.68
N PHE A 351 15.25 -0.23 -7.30
CA PHE A 351 14.63 0.08 -6.02
C PHE A 351 15.53 -0.30 -4.84
N TYR A 352 16.12 -1.49 -4.87
CA TYR A 352 17.02 -1.93 -3.79
C TYR A 352 18.28 -1.08 -3.67
N LEU A 353 18.81 -0.59 -4.79
CA LEU A 353 19.94 0.35 -4.76
C LEU A 353 19.55 1.71 -4.16
N LEU A 354 18.34 2.17 -4.42
CA LEU A 354 17.84 3.37 -3.77
C LEU A 354 17.67 3.12 -2.26
N CYS A 355 17.16 1.95 -1.86
CA CYS A 355 17.09 1.55 -0.45
C CYS A 355 18.48 1.43 0.20
N ASP A 356 19.46 0.85 -0.50
CA ASP A 356 20.85 0.79 -0.05
C ASP A 356 21.43 2.19 0.19
N LYS A 357 21.17 3.10 -0.74
CA LYS A 357 21.76 4.45 -0.77
C LYS A 357 21.10 5.41 0.20
N PHE A 358 19.78 5.39 0.30
CA PHE A 358 19.02 6.35 1.11
C PHE A 358 18.63 5.81 2.49
N GLY A 359 18.86 4.53 2.73
CA GLY A 359 18.64 3.89 4.01
C GLY A 359 17.19 3.49 4.26
N LEU A 360 16.76 2.37 3.67
CA LEU A 360 15.53 1.67 4.03
C LEU A 360 15.85 0.20 4.27
N TYR A 361 15.34 -0.36 5.35
CA TYR A 361 15.34 -1.81 5.55
C TYR A 361 14.32 -2.45 4.62
N VAL A 362 14.70 -3.54 3.97
CA VAL A 362 13.81 -4.24 3.03
C VAL A 362 13.48 -5.64 3.55
N MET A 363 12.20 -5.92 3.66
CA MET A 363 11.65 -7.27 3.70
C MET A 363 11.34 -7.65 2.25
N ASP A 364 12.24 -8.42 1.64
CA ASP A 364 12.17 -8.79 0.23
C ASP A 364 11.34 -10.05 0.05
N GLU A 365 10.28 -9.95 -0.78
CA GLU A 365 9.26 -10.99 -0.86
C GLU A 365 9.25 -11.71 -2.21
N ALA A 366 9.07 -13.03 -2.15
CA ALA A 366 8.97 -13.86 -3.35
C ALA A 366 7.67 -13.54 -4.12
N ASP A 367 7.74 -13.63 -5.45
CA ASP A 367 6.59 -13.45 -6.36
C ASP A 367 5.60 -14.60 -6.23
N LEU A 368 4.88 -14.62 -5.11
CA LEU A 368 4.06 -15.78 -4.72
C LEU A 368 2.87 -15.37 -3.88
N GLU A 369 1.68 -15.54 -4.47
CA GLU A 369 0.41 -15.47 -3.78
C GLU A 369 -0.63 -16.37 -4.44
N MET A 370 -1.36 -17.15 -3.65
CA MET A 370 -2.37 -18.08 -4.13
C MET A 370 -3.75 -17.77 -3.54
N HIS A 371 -4.06 -16.48 -3.32
CA HIS A 371 -5.29 -16.06 -2.63
C HIS A 371 -6.54 -16.64 -3.30
N GLY A 372 -6.63 -16.60 -4.62
CA GLY A 372 -7.74 -17.15 -5.38
C GLY A 372 -8.01 -18.66 -5.15
N ALA A 373 -7.07 -19.40 -4.59
CA ALA A 373 -7.29 -20.81 -4.27
C ALA A 373 -8.34 -20.99 -3.17
N CYS A 374 -8.44 -20.09 -2.19
CA CYS A 374 -9.40 -20.17 -1.10
C CYS A 374 -10.83 -19.73 -1.48
N SER A 375 -10.99 -19.00 -2.59
CA SER A 375 -12.29 -18.51 -3.06
C SER A 375 -12.84 -19.25 -4.29
N ARG A 376 -12.18 -20.30 -4.73
CA ARG A 376 -12.46 -21.03 -5.98
C ARG A 376 -13.82 -21.73 -6.05
N ASP A 377 -14.48 -22.00 -4.92
CA ASP A 377 -15.80 -22.65 -4.85
C ASP A 377 -16.93 -21.68 -4.43
N GLY A 378 -16.66 -20.38 -4.45
CA GLY A 378 -17.61 -19.32 -4.08
C GLY A 378 -17.72 -19.11 -2.56
N ARG A 379 -16.90 -19.77 -1.77
CA ARG A 379 -16.73 -19.56 -0.32
C ARG A 379 -15.29 -19.14 -0.04
N TYR A 380 -15.08 -18.46 1.07
CA TYR A 380 -13.74 -18.17 1.55
C TYR A 380 -13.31 -19.29 2.52
N ASP A 381 -12.45 -20.20 2.04
CA ASP A 381 -12.04 -21.39 2.78
C ASP A 381 -10.50 -21.52 2.78
N ILE A 382 -9.86 -21.01 3.83
CA ILE A 382 -8.39 -20.99 4.02
C ILE A 382 -7.74 -22.39 3.86
N PRO A 383 -8.29 -23.51 4.36
CA PRO A 383 -7.74 -24.83 4.09
C PRO A 383 -7.49 -25.18 2.62
N LEU A 384 -8.19 -24.54 1.68
CA LEU A 384 -7.94 -24.76 0.26
C LEU A 384 -6.56 -24.29 -0.21
N TRP A 385 -5.90 -23.35 0.49
CA TRP A 385 -4.52 -22.96 0.23
C TRP A 385 -3.53 -24.10 0.48
N GLU A 386 -3.76 -24.90 1.53
CA GLU A 386 -2.87 -26.00 1.88
C GLU A 386 -2.80 -27.06 0.77
N GLU A 387 -3.91 -27.28 0.04
CA GLU A 387 -3.91 -28.22 -1.09
C GLU A 387 -2.88 -27.84 -2.15
N TYR A 388 -2.69 -26.53 -2.42
CA TYR A 388 -1.72 -26.05 -3.39
C TYR A 388 -0.29 -26.12 -2.83
N ALA A 389 -0.09 -25.69 -1.59
CA ALA A 389 1.21 -25.70 -0.92
C ALA A 389 1.76 -27.12 -0.71
N GLU A 390 0.89 -28.12 -0.55
CA GLU A 390 1.24 -29.55 -0.41
C GLU A 390 1.32 -30.29 -1.76
N ASN A 391 0.87 -29.70 -2.88
CA ASN A 391 0.81 -30.36 -4.15
C ASN A 391 2.16 -30.41 -4.86
N ASP A 392 2.62 -31.62 -5.26
CA ASP A 392 3.87 -31.78 -6.01
C ASP A 392 3.91 -31.05 -7.34
N PHE A 393 2.76 -30.81 -7.96
CA PHE A 393 2.66 -30.08 -9.22
C PHE A 393 3.14 -28.63 -9.08
N PHE A 394 2.81 -27.95 -7.97
CA PHE A 394 3.22 -26.54 -7.73
C PHE A 394 4.63 -26.40 -7.14
N THR A 395 5.16 -27.48 -6.56
CA THR A 395 6.49 -27.46 -5.88
C THR A 395 7.60 -26.84 -6.73
N PRO A 396 7.77 -27.17 -8.04
CA PRO A 396 8.81 -26.56 -8.86
C PRO A 396 8.64 -25.04 -8.99
N GLY A 397 7.40 -24.57 -9.27
CA GLY A 397 7.10 -23.17 -9.44
C GLY A 397 7.32 -22.35 -8.17
N ILE A 398 6.87 -22.85 -7.03
CA ILE A 398 7.05 -22.21 -5.71
C ILE A 398 8.54 -22.14 -5.35
N THR A 399 9.25 -23.26 -5.50
CA THR A 399 10.68 -23.32 -5.15
C THR A 399 11.54 -22.43 -6.05
N ASP A 400 11.25 -22.37 -7.37
CA ASP A 400 12.01 -21.51 -8.31
C ASP A 400 11.89 -20.03 -7.97
N ARG A 401 10.71 -19.58 -7.46
CA ARG A 401 10.51 -18.20 -6.98
C ARG A 401 11.36 -17.85 -5.76
N HIS A 402 11.47 -18.76 -4.81
CA HIS A 402 12.35 -18.60 -3.65
C HIS A 402 13.83 -18.57 -4.05
N ILE A 403 14.22 -19.35 -5.05
CA ILE A 403 15.58 -19.34 -5.61
C ILE A 403 15.82 -18.00 -6.32
N ALA A 404 14.91 -17.57 -7.19
CA ALA A 404 15.01 -16.33 -7.94
C ALA A 404 15.20 -15.10 -7.02
N LEU A 405 14.38 -15.02 -5.95
CA LEU A 405 14.46 -13.97 -4.93
C LEU A 405 15.88 -13.86 -4.36
N VAL A 406 16.35 -14.93 -3.74
CA VAL A 406 17.62 -14.90 -3.00
C VAL A 406 18.82 -14.75 -3.94
N GLU A 407 18.84 -15.45 -5.07
CA GLU A 407 19.96 -15.36 -5.99
C GLU A 407 20.11 -13.98 -6.61
N ARG A 408 19.00 -13.28 -6.90
CA ARG A 408 19.06 -11.93 -7.46
C ARG A 408 19.58 -10.91 -6.45
N ASP A 409 19.06 -10.93 -5.21
CA ASP A 409 19.21 -9.82 -4.26
C ASP A 409 20.14 -10.12 -3.09
N LYS A 410 20.79 -11.31 -3.06
CA LYS A 410 21.70 -11.77 -1.99
C LYS A 410 22.81 -10.80 -1.60
N ASN A 411 23.19 -9.88 -2.49
CA ASN A 411 24.28 -8.93 -2.27
C ASN A 411 23.80 -7.54 -1.81
N ARG A 412 22.47 -7.32 -1.63
CA ARG A 412 21.91 -6.01 -1.24
C ARG A 412 21.97 -5.81 0.28
N PRO A 413 22.66 -4.75 0.79
CA PRO A 413 22.72 -4.48 2.23
C PRO A 413 21.36 -4.08 2.82
N SER A 414 20.48 -3.41 2.07
CA SER A 414 19.14 -3.03 2.52
C SER A 414 18.23 -4.22 2.81
N VAL A 415 18.38 -5.33 2.07
CA VAL A 415 17.61 -6.55 2.33
C VAL A 415 18.04 -7.16 3.66
N ILE A 416 17.14 -7.17 4.64
CA ILE A 416 17.40 -7.66 6.00
C ILE A 416 16.59 -8.89 6.37
N ILE A 417 15.52 -9.19 5.61
CA ILE A 417 14.60 -10.30 5.82
C ILE A 417 14.23 -10.87 4.45
N TRP A 418 14.21 -12.21 4.34
CA TRP A 418 13.65 -12.93 3.20
C TRP A 418 12.23 -13.34 3.51
N SER A 419 11.26 -12.95 2.69
CA SER A 419 9.86 -13.34 2.83
C SER A 419 9.46 -14.36 1.77
N LEU A 420 8.78 -15.43 2.19
CA LEU A 420 8.46 -16.55 1.31
C LEU A 420 7.29 -16.29 0.37
N GLY A 421 6.58 -15.19 0.53
CA GLY A 421 5.39 -14.83 -0.25
C GLY A 421 4.25 -14.39 0.64
N ASN A 422 3.06 -14.30 0.06
CA ASN A 422 1.83 -13.84 0.67
C ASN A 422 0.74 -14.91 0.60
N GLU A 423 -0.22 -14.89 1.48
CA GLU A 423 -1.53 -15.57 1.53
C GLU A 423 -1.65 -16.89 0.73
N SER A 424 -0.85 -17.89 1.14
CA SER A 424 -0.72 -19.15 0.42
C SER A 424 -0.59 -20.38 1.31
N SER A 425 -0.81 -20.25 2.63
CA SER A 425 -0.53 -21.28 3.63
C SER A 425 0.92 -21.76 3.61
N PHE A 426 1.25 -22.80 4.34
CA PHE A 426 2.60 -23.37 4.41
C PHE A 426 2.55 -24.90 4.27
N GLY A 427 3.14 -25.41 3.21
CA GLY A 427 3.22 -26.84 2.94
C GLY A 427 4.62 -27.28 2.52
N LYS A 428 4.74 -28.49 1.98
CA LYS A 428 6.05 -29.07 1.60
C LYS A 428 6.81 -28.24 0.57
N ALA A 429 6.11 -27.50 -0.31
CA ALA A 429 6.75 -26.66 -1.31
C ALA A 429 7.44 -25.46 -0.65
N PHE A 430 6.77 -24.79 0.29
CA PHE A 430 7.34 -23.73 1.11
C PHE A 430 8.46 -24.22 2.00
N PHE A 431 8.30 -25.40 2.59
CA PHE A 431 9.37 -26.03 3.38
C PHE A 431 10.65 -26.22 2.56
N LYS A 432 10.55 -26.68 1.31
CA LYS A 432 11.71 -26.82 0.40
C LYS A 432 12.35 -25.47 0.08
N GLY A 433 11.52 -24.45 -0.22
CA GLY A 433 11.99 -23.11 -0.52
C GLY A 433 12.68 -22.46 0.69
N ALA A 434 12.06 -22.49 1.87
CA ALA A 434 12.64 -21.97 3.10
C ALA A 434 13.96 -22.67 3.45
N ASN A 435 14.02 -24.00 3.29
CA ASN A 435 15.25 -24.76 3.51
C ASN A 435 16.35 -24.38 2.51
N TYR A 436 16.00 -24.09 1.25
CA TYR A 436 16.96 -23.55 0.29
C TYR A 436 17.53 -22.23 0.78
N ILE A 437 16.67 -21.27 1.14
CA ILE A 437 17.07 -19.94 1.62
C ILE A 437 18.00 -20.04 2.84
N LYS A 438 17.60 -20.80 3.86
CA LYS A 438 18.40 -20.99 5.10
C LYS A 438 19.78 -21.63 4.86
N ASN A 439 19.90 -22.48 3.85
CA ASN A 439 21.19 -23.07 3.46
C ASN A 439 22.01 -22.11 2.60
N ARG A 440 21.35 -21.30 1.77
CA ARG A 440 22.00 -20.39 0.84
C ARG A 440 22.47 -19.12 1.52
N ASP A 441 21.66 -18.56 2.41
CA ASP A 441 21.97 -17.34 3.15
C ASP A 441 21.71 -17.47 4.65
N LYS A 442 22.78 -17.45 5.42
CA LYS A 442 22.75 -17.53 6.89
C LYS A 442 22.83 -16.17 7.56
N THR A 443 22.87 -15.10 6.77
CA THR A 443 23.06 -13.73 7.27
C THR A 443 21.75 -12.98 7.48
N ARG A 444 20.61 -13.54 7.02
CA ARG A 444 19.29 -12.95 7.11
C ARG A 444 18.25 -13.96 7.59
N PRO A 445 17.30 -13.53 8.44
CA PRO A 445 16.18 -14.37 8.84
C PRO A 445 15.15 -14.54 7.72
N VAL A 446 14.32 -15.56 7.88
CA VAL A 446 13.20 -15.90 6.98
C VAL A 446 11.88 -15.57 7.66
N HIS A 447 11.03 -14.87 6.94
CA HIS A 447 9.68 -14.44 7.28
C HIS A 447 8.66 -15.22 6.46
N TYR A 448 7.52 -15.54 7.06
CA TYR A 448 6.30 -15.93 6.35
C TYR A 448 5.07 -15.87 7.26
N GLU A 449 4.04 -15.09 6.87
CA GLU A 449 2.80 -14.97 7.62
C GLU A 449 1.90 -16.23 7.46
N GLY A 450 1.85 -16.82 6.27
CA GLY A 450 1.00 -17.98 5.96
C GLY A 450 1.30 -19.22 6.78
N LEU A 451 2.38 -19.22 7.56
CA LEU A 451 2.67 -20.25 8.55
C LEU A 451 1.57 -20.34 9.61
N GLN A 452 0.86 -19.27 9.92
CA GLN A 452 -0.26 -19.23 10.87
C GLN A 452 -1.48 -20.02 10.39
N ASN A 453 -1.63 -20.14 9.08
CA ASN A 453 -2.72 -20.84 8.42
C ASN A 453 -2.35 -22.29 8.06
N ALA A 454 -1.12 -22.72 8.41
CA ALA A 454 -0.65 -24.05 8.09
C ALA A 454 -1.13 -25.10 9.10
N ASP A 455 -1.12 -26.37 8.66
CA ASP A 455 -1.26 -27.51 9.57
C ASP A 455 -0.27 -27.40 10.75
N SER A 456 -0.71 -27.72 11.92
CA SER A 456 0.05 -27.65 13.19
C SER A 456 1.43 -28.30 13.13
N LYS A 457 1.68 -29.25 12.23
CA LYS A 457 2.98 -29.90 12.02
C LYS A 457 4.09 -28.95 11.57
N TYR A 458 3.73 -27.81 10.91
CA TYR A 458 4.69 -26.85 10.40
C TYR A 458 4.88 -25.64 11.31
N TYR A 459 3.95 -25.35 12.20
CA TYR A 459 3.93 -24.11 13.00
C TYR A 459 5.23 -23.85 13.78
N TYR A 460 5.86 -24.90 14.29
CA TYR A 460 7.12 -24.81 15.05
C TYR A 460 8.36 -25.12 14.21
N THR A 461 8.31 -24.92 12.90
CA THR A 461 9.49 -25.10 12.05
C THR A 461 10.57 -24.07 12.40
N GLU A 462 11.85 -24.53 12.45
CA GLU A 462 13.00 -23.64 12.61
C GLU A 462 13.38 -22.89 11.32
N LEU A 463 12.62 -23.10 10.25
CA LEU A 463 12.88 -22.47 8.96
C LEU A 463 12.31 -21.05 8.85
N VAL A 464 11.37 -20.68 9.72
CA VAL A 464 10.79 -19.34 9.82
C VAL A 464 11.16 -18.73 11.16
N ASP A 465 11.85 -17.60 11.14
CA ASP A 465 12.56 -17.07 12.31
C ASP A 465 11.71 -16.14 13.18
N MET A 466 10.52 -15.76 12.74
CA MET A 466 9.64 -14.80 13.43
C MET A 466 8.19 -15.23 13.35
N VAL A 467 7.39 -14.74 14.28
CA VAL A 467 5.92 -14.79 14.18
C VAL A 467 5.47 -13.59 13.38
N SER A 468 4.56 -13.82 12.44
CA SER A 468 3.96 -12.75 11.65
C SER A 468 2.45 -12.92 11.61
N MET A 469 1.73 -11.80 11.65
CA MET A 469 0.28 -11.76 11.50
C MET A 469 -0.12 -10.57 10.64
N MET A 470 -1.26 -10.71 9.97
CA MET A 470 -1.99 -9.63 9.34
C MET A 470 -3.13 -9.19 10.23
N TYR A 471 -3.27 -7.89 10.42
CA TYR A 471 -4.39 -7.24 11.12
C TYR A 471 -4.82 -7.90 12.45
N PRO A 472 -3.89 -8.28 13.35
CA PRO A 472 -4.28 -8.88 14.61
C PRO A 472 -4.91 -7.83 15.55
N SER A 473 -5.98 -8.20 16.28
CA SER A 473 -6.48 -7.35 17.34
C SER A 473 -5.47 -7.20 18.48
N PHE A 474 -5.61 -6.15 19.29
CA PHE A 474 -4.77 -5.93 20.48
C PHE A 474 -4.81 -7.11 21.45
N GLU A 475 -5.98 -7.74 21.59
CA GLU A 475 -6.16 -8.94 22.40
C GLU A 475 -5.39 -10.14 21.80
N THR A 476 -5.48 -10.35 20.50
CA THR A 476 -4.74 -11.40 19.79
C THR A 476 -3.22 -11.25 19.97
N ILE A 477 -2.70 -10.03 19.88
CA ILE A 477 -1.27 -9.76 20.11
C ILE A 477 -0.86 -10.15 21.54
N ARG A 478 -1.66 -9.76 22.53
CA ARG A 478 -1.39 -10.10 23.94
C ARG A 478 -1.44 -11.59 24.15
N GLU A 479 -2.52 -12.26 23.80
CA GLU A 479 -2.76 -13.67 24.10
C GLU A 479 -1.82 -14.60 23.35
N LYS A 480 -1.59 -14.36 22.04
CA LYS A 480 -0.81 -15.28 21.22
C LYS A 480 0.69 -15.00 21.26
N VAL A 481 1.10 -13.79 21.58
CA VAL A 481 2.50 -13.36 21.49
C VAL A 481 3.07 -12.94 22.85
N LEU A 482 2.59 -11.83 23.41
CA LEU A 482 3.24 -11.18 24.55
C LEU A 482 3.10 -11.99 25.83
N ASP A 483 1.91 -12.53 26.10
CA ASP A 483 1.58 -13.32 27.29
C ASP A 483 1.77 -14.83 27.06
N ASN A 484 2.19 -15.24 25.85
CA ASN A 484 2.44 -16.63 25.52
C ASN A 484 3.89 -17.04 25.87
N PRO A 485 4.11 -17.81 26.96
CA PRO A 485 5.47 -18.22 27.35
C PRO A 485 6.12 -19.23 26.40
N ALA A 486 5.33 -19.87 25.53
CA ALA A 486 5.84 -20.84 24.56
C ALA A 486 6.37 -20.15 23.29
N GLU A 487 5.96 -18.91 23.00
CA GLU A 487 6.43 -18.19 21.82
C GLU A 487 7.73 -17.43 22.13
N ASN A 488 8.83 -17.87 21.54
CA ASN A 488 10.17 -17.35 21.77
C ASN A 488 10.76 -16.58 20.57
N ARG A 489 9.99 -16.38 19.51
CA ARG A 489 10.41 -15.63 18.33
C ARG A 489 10.02 -14.16 18.45
N PRO A 490 10.71 -13.25 17.75
CA PRO A 490 10.23 -11.87 17.59
C PRO A 490 8.94 -11.86 16.79
N PHE A 491 8.15 -10.80 16.96
CA PHE A 491 6.84 -10.64 16.30
C PHE A 491 6.81 -9.41 15.40
N VAL A 492 6.25 -9.57 14.22
CA VAL A 492 5.99 -8.50 13.24
C VAL A 492 4.55 -8.57 12.75
N MET A 493 3.93 -7.43 12.50
CA MET A 493 2.72 -7.35 11.68
C MET A 493 3.15 -7.01 10.26
N CYS A 494 3.12 -8.01 9.36
CA CYS A 494 3.48 -7.78 7.96
C CYS A 494 2.46 -6.91 7.23
N GLU A 495 1.22 -6.88 7.75
CA GLU A 495 0.17 -5.93 7.38
C GLU A 495 -0.62 -5.54 8.61
N TYR A 496 -0.91 -4.25 8.73
CA TYR A 496 -1.76 -3.69 9.77
C TYR A 496 -2.28 -2.32 9.33
N THR A 497 -3.31 -1.83 10.04
CA THR A 497 -3.84 -0.48 9.81
C THR A 497 -4.12 -0.23 8.34
N HIS A 498 -5.14 -0.94 7.80
CA HIS A 498 -5.54 -0.85 6.40
C HIS A 498 -5.94 0.59 6.04
N ALA A 499 -5.17 1.25 5.16
CA ALA A 499 -5.26 2.68 4.91
C ALA A 499 -6.33 3.09 3.89
N MET A 500 -7.37 2.28 3.74
CA MET A 500 -8.45 2.51 2.79
C MET A 500 -9.28 3.74 3.15
N GLY A 501 -9.32 4.72 2.25
CA GLY A 501 -10.06 5.96 2.42
C GLY A 501 -9.66 6.71 3.71
N ASN A 502 -10.64 7.26 4.44
CA ASN A 502 -10.43 7.87 5.75
C ASN A 502 -10.36 6.79 6.83
N SER A 503 -9.15 6.48 7.29
CA SER A 503 -8.82 5.37 8.18
C SER A 503 -7.58 5.65 9.02
N CYS A 504 -6.86 4.61 9.49
CA CYS A 504 -5.66 4.68 10.32
C CYS A 504 -5.88 5.29 11.70
N GLY A 505 -7.11 5.15 12.26
CA GLY A 505 -7.44 5.69 13.56
C GLY A 505 -6.81 4.93 14.74
N ASP A 506 -6.42 3.68 14.53
CA ASP A 506 -5.89 2.78 15.57
C ASP A 506 -4.35 2.65 15.56
N ILE A 507 -3.68 3.38 14.70
CA ILE A 507 -2.22 3.26 14.51
C ILE A 507 -1.42 3.60 15.78
N ALA A 508 -1.90 4.55 16.56
CA ALA A 508 -1.22 5.01 17.77
C ALA A 508 -1.19 3.94 18.86
N GLU A 509 -2.29 3.20 19.05
CA GLU A 509 -2.41 2.11 20.01
C GLU A 509 -1.47 0.94 19.66
N TYR A 510 -1.39 0.57 18.39
CA TYR A 510 -0.41 -0.44 17.94
C TYR A 510 1.01 0.00 18.29
N TRP A 511 1.35 1.26 18.02
CA TRP A 511 2.71 1.74 18.29
C TRP A 511 3.00 1.99 19.76
N ASP A 512 1.99 2.28 20.59
CA ASP A 512 2.18 2.28 22.05
C ASP A 512 2.58 0.86 22.54
N ILE A 513 1.98 -0.20 21.97
CA ILE A 513 2.38 -1.58 22.26
C ILE A 513 3.78 -1.87 21.72
N ILE A 514 4.07 -1.51 20.46
CA ILE A 514 5.36 -1.81 19.79
C ILE A 514 6.52 -1.13 20.53
N TYR A 515 6.40 0.14 20.89
CA TYR A 515 7.46 0.88 21.56
C TYR A 515 7.75 0.34 22.98
N ASN A 516 6.76 -0.19 23.66
CA ASN A 516 6.88 -0.69 25.03
C ASN A 516 7.26 -2.17 25.14
N ASN A 517 7.40 -2.92 24.04
CA ASN A 517 7.71 -4.34 24.06
C ASN A 517 8.84 -4.71 23.10
N GLU A 518 9.95 -5.24 23.63
CA GLU A 518 11.12 -5.60 22.82
C GLU A 518 10.84 -6.73 21.82
N GLN A 519 9.92 -7.65 22.12
CA GLN A 519 9.51 -8.75 21.22
C GLN A 519 8.83 -8.24 19.95
N MET A 520 8.16 -7.07 20.01
CA MET A 520 7.52 -6.43 18.87
C MET A 520 8.59 -5.77 18.00
N MET A 521 8.95 -6.37 16.86
CA MET A 521 9.98 -5.82 15.98
C MET A 521 9.50 -4.73 15.04
N GLY A 522 8.18 -4.53 14.92
CA GLY A 522 7.58 -3.47 14.10
C GLY A 522 6.36 -3.93 13.33
N ALA A 523 5.96 -3.11 12.36
CA ALA A 523 4.77 -3.33 11.56
C ALA A 523 4.85 -2.62 10.20
N PHE A 524 4.07 -3.10 9.20
CA PHE A 524 4.04 -2.55 7.85
C PHE A 524 2.60 -2.16 7.51
N VAL A 525 2.32 -0.87 7.33
CA VAL A 525 0.99 -0.36 6.94
C VAL A 525 0.61 -0.92 5.58
N TRP A 526 -0.59 -1.39 5.40
CA TRP A 526 -1.20 -1.67 4.13
C TRP A 526 -2.02 -0.46 3.68
N GLU A 527 -1.68 0.27 2.59
CA GLU A 527 -0.40 0.18 1.91
C GLU A 527 0.17 1.59 1.58
N TRP A 528 1.21 1.67 0.76
CA TRP A 528 1.91 2.91 0.45
C TRP A 528 1.07 3.93 -0.30
N ALA A 529 0.40 3.52 -1.39
CA ALA A 529 -0.34 4.44 -2.23
C ALA A 529 -1.55 3.77 -2.89
N ASP A 530 -2.66 4.48 -3.00
CA ASP A 530 -3.84 4.05 -3.74
C ASP A 530 -3.48 3.59 -5.15
N HIS A 531 -4.11 2.54 -5.63
CA HIS A 531 -4.06 2.15 -7.03
C HIS A 531 -5.24 2.75 -7.78
N GLY A 532 -4.98 3.73 -8.62
CA GLY A 532 -5.96 4.37 -9.48
C GLY A 532 -5.32 4.75 -10.81
N ILE A 533 -6.07 4.56 -11.89
CA ILE A 533 -5.63 4.95 -13.24
C ILE A 533 -6.03 6.38 -13.50
N LYS A 534 -5.05 7.23 -13.78
CA LYS A 534 -5.26 8.65 -14.03
C LYS A 534 -5.88 8.91 -15.39
N THR A 535 -6.90 9.77 -15.40
CA THR A 535 -7.55 10.31 -16.59
C THR A 535 -7.51 11.85 -16.60
N GLU A 536 -8.10 12.48 -17.60
CA GLU A 536 -8.24 13.95 -17.64
C GLU A 536 -9.16 14.47 -16.52
N ASP A 537 -10.17 13.68 -16.11
CA ASP A 537 -11.14 14.08 -15.09
C ASP A 537 -10.69 13.74 -13.67
N GLY A 538 -9.89 12.69 -13.49
CA GLY A 538 -9.47 12.20 -12.18
C GLY A 538 -8.97 10.77 -12.21
N PHE A 539 -9.16 10.02 -11.13
CA PHE A 539 -8.71 8.63 -11.03
C PHE A 539 -9.87 7.65 -11.18
N LEU A 540 -9.64 6.60 -11.96
CA LEU A 540 -10.51 5.44 -12.11
C LEU A 540 -9.99 4.27 -11.29
N TYR A 541 -10.91 3.44 -10.77
CA TYR A 541 -10.62 2.25 -9.97
C TYR A 541 -11.39 1.02 -10.49
N GLY A 542 -11.37 -0.10 -9.80
CA GLY A 542 -12.05 -1.33 -10.23
C GLY A 542 -13.56 -1.13 -10.47
N GLY A 543 -14.07 -1.66 -11.58
CA GLY A 543 -15.45 -1.48 -12.04
C GLY A 543 -15.64 -0.39 -13.10
N ASP A 544 -14.70 0.54 -13.21
CA ASP A 544 -14.81 1.65 -14.17
C ASP A 544 -14.42 1.25 -15.61
N PHE A 545 -13.74 0.13 -15.77
CA PHE A 545 -13.22 -0.35 -17.06
C PHE A 545 -14.17 -1.28 -17.78
N LYS A 546 -15.40 -1.45 -17.27
CA LYS A 546 -16.44 -2.36 -17.81
C LYS A 546 -16.04 -3.84 -17.73
N GLU A 547 -15.12 -4.16 -16.86
CA GLU A 547 -14.76 -5.53 -16.55
C GLU A 547 -15.96 -6.25 -15.90
N PRO A 548 -16.26 -7.52 -16.27
CA PRO A 548 -17.42 -8.23 -15.76
C PRO A 548 -17.31 -8.59 -14.28
N GLU A 549 -16.08 -8.77 -13.79
CA GLU A 549 -15.76 -9.11 -12.40
C GLU A 549 -14.72 -8.11 -11.87
N HIS A 550 -15.02 -7.50 -10.72
CA HIS A 550 -14.14 -6.51 -10.09
C HIS A 550 -14.43 -6.43 -8.58
N ASP A 551 -13.49 -5.85 -7.83
CA ASP A 551 -13.64 -5.60 -6.39
C ASP A 551 -13.76 -4.09 -6.05
N GLY A 552 -14.17 -3.27 -7.04
CA GLY A 552 -14.49 -1.85 -6.87
C GLY A 552 -13.28 -1.02 -6.46
N ASN A 553 -13.53 -0.05 -5.58
CA ASN A 553 -12.51 0.84 -5.06
C ASN A 553 -11.67 0.22 -3.93
N PHE A 554 -11.65 -1.12 -3.76
CA PHE A 554 -10.83 -1.76 -2.72
C PHE A 554 -9.34 -1.52 -2.92
N CYS A 555 -8.91 -1.25 -4.15
CA CYS A 555 -7.56 -0.83 -4.51
C CYS A 555 -7.18 0.61 -4.08
N ALA A 556 -8.11 1.35 -3.44
CA ALA A 556 -7.88 2.70 -2.94
C ALA A 556 -7.53 2.67 -1.44
N ASP A 557 -6.52 1.92 -1.08
CA ASP A 557 -6.17 1.54 0.28
C ASP A 557 -4.77 2.02 0.71
N GLY A 558 -4.24 3.02 0.02
CA GLY A 558 -2.94 3.62 0.29
C GLY A 558 -2.96 4.77 1.31
N LEU A 559 -1.79 5.03 1.88
CA LEU A 559 -1.50 6.24 2.66
C LEU A 559 -1.46 7.50 1.80
N LEU A 560 -1.14 7.33 0.53
CA LEU A 560 -1.00 8.39 -0.49
C LEU A 560 -2.01 8.19 -1.60
N THR A 561 -2.30 9.26 -2.33
CA THR A 561 -3.04 9.17 -3.59
C THR A 561 -2.23 8.44 -4.66
N PRO A 562 -2.87 8.03 -5.80
CA PRO A 562 -2.14 7.38 -6.88
C PRO A 562 -0.99 8.23 -7.47
N ASP A 563 -1.05 9.56 -7.41
CA ASP A 563 -0.01 10.50 -7.87
C ASP A 563 0.93 10.98 -6.74
N ARG A 564 0.84 10.31 -5.57
CA ARG A 564 1.73 10.51 -4.40
C ARG A 564 1.53 11.82 -3.65
N LYS A 565 0.29 12.30 -3.53
CA LYS A 565 -0.05 13.33 -2.54
C LYS A 565 -0.39 12.68 -1.20
N LEU A 566 -0.20 13.43 -0.11
CA LEU A 566 -0.42 12.91 1.23
C LEU A 566 -1.92 12.94 1.58
N LYS A 567 -2.47 11.81 1.99
CA LYS A 567 -3.76 11.78 2.70
C LYS A 567 -3.53 12.01 4.21
N SER A 568 -4.57 12.34 4.95
CA SER A 568 -4.49 12.54 6.41
C SER A 568 -3.94 11.31 7.15
N ASN A 569 -4.16 10.10 6.59
CA ASN A 569 -3.58 8.84 7.07
C ASN A 569 -2.05 8.86 7.11
N ALA A 570 -1.40 9.42 6.08
CA ALA A 570 0.05 9.54 6.02
C ALA A 570 0.60 10.48 7.10
N LEU A 571 -0.12 11.55 7.39
CA LEU A 571 0.25 12.50 8.45
C LEU A 571 0.15 11.85 9.83
N GLU A 572 -0.91 11.07 10.07
CA GLU A 572 -1.11 10.31 11.30
C GLU A 572 0.01 9.29 11.50
N MET A 573 0.31 8.48 10.47
CA MET A 573 1.44 7.55 10.48
C MET A 573 2.77 8.27 10.72
N MET A 574 3.03 9.39 10.04
CA MET A 574 4.27 10.16 10.20
C MET A 574 4.48 10.61 11.66
N ALA A 575 3.43 11.10 12.31
CA ALA A 575 3.49 11.54 13.70
C ALA A 575 3.80 10.35 14.63
N VAL A 576 3.13 9.24 14.44
CA VAL A 576 3.30 8.01 15.24
C VAL A 576 4.68 7.40 15.02
N TYR A 577 5.15 7.32 13.78
CA TYR A 577 6.51 6.83 13.45
C TYR A 577 7.59 7.79 13.96
N GLY A 578 7.25 9.08 14.15
CA GLY A 578 8.08 10.07 14.83
C GLY A 578 8.15 9.89 16.36
N GLY A 579 7.39 8.94 16.91
CA GLY A 579 7.38 8.62 18.35
C GLY A 579 6.22 9.23 19.15
N LYS A 580 5.27 9.91 18.49
CA LYS A 580 4.09 10.51 19.14
C LYS A 580 2.93 9.51 19.15
N THR A 581 2.56 8.97 20.28
CA THR A 581 1.42 8.04 20.41
C THR A 581 0.27 8.61 21.27
N LYS A 582 0.42 9.83 21.77
CA LYS A 582 -0.58 10.49 22.62
C LYS A 582 -0.68 11.96 22.29
N SER A 583 -1.86 12.51 22.44
CA SER A 583 -2.14 13.93 22.34
C SER A 583 -3.00 14.37 23.55
N GLU A 584 -2.97 15.65 23.88
CA GLU A 584 -3.64 16.18 25.05
C GLU A 584 -4.52 17.38 24.70
N VAL A 585 -5.69 17.44 25.34
CA VAL A 585 -6.57 18.62 25.32
C VAL A 585 -6.00 19.64 26.28
N CYS A 586 -5.69 20.83 25.82
CA CYS A 586 -5.15 21.92 26.62
C CYS A 586 -6.12 23.10 26.73
N ILE A 587 -5.80 24.03 27.61
CA ILE A 587 -6.53 25.30 27.69
C ILE A 587 -6.04 26.20 26.56
N VAL A 588 -6.97 26.70 25.76
CA VAL A 588 -6.70 27.57 24.62
C VAL A 588 -7.43 28.90 24.84
N ASP A 589 -6.66 29.98 24.70
CA ASP A 589 -7.23 31.33 24.70
C ASP A 589 -7.89 31.61 23.36
N ILE A 590 -9.19 31.87 23.38
CA ILE A 590 -9.94 32.29 22.21
C ILE A 590 -9.65 33.79 21.99
N PRO A 591 -9.08 34.20 20.82
CA PRO A 591 -8.86 35.61 20.54
C PRO A 591 -10.16 36.40 20.66
N PRO A 592 -10.11 37.67 21.14
CA PRO A 592 -11.29 38.52 21.16
C PRO A 592 -11.94 38.57 19.78
N SER A 593 -13.20 38.13 19.72
CA SER A 593 -13.96 38.15 18.47
C SER A 593 -14.22 39.59 18.01
N THR A 594 -13.83 39.87 16.77
CA THR A 594 -14.21 41.08 16.03
C THR A 594 -15.57 40.93 15.36
N TYR A 595 -16.22 39.80 15.49
CA TYR A 595 -17.49 39.48 14.87
C TYR A 595 -18.63 40.32 15.47
N LYS A 596 -19.45 40.82 14.60
CA LYS A 596 -20.67 41.53 15.02
C LYS A 596 -21.82 40.52 14.99
N PHE A 597 -22.39 40.32 16.13
CA PHE A 597 -23.58 39.48 16.29
C PHE A 597 -24.86 40.33 16.26
N SER A 598 -25.98 39.72 15.88
CA SER A 598 -27.30 40.35 15.85
C SER A 598 -27.74 40.80 17.24
N SER A 599 -28.74 41.65 17.33
CA SER A 599 -29.34 42.06 18.61
C SER A 599 -30.41 41.08 19.10
N ALA A 600 -31.08 40.37 18.19
CA ALA A 600 -32.13 39.42 18.46
C ALA A 600 -32.26 38.39 17.31
N ILE A 601 -32.85 37.26 17.63
CA ILE A 601 -33.23 36.22 16.65
C ILE A 601 -34.70 35.86 16.81
N ASP A 602 -35.32 35.44 15.70
CA ASP A 602 -36.59 34.74 15.63
C ASP A 602 -36.37 33.38 14.99
N ILE A 603 -37.02 32.34 15.56
CA ILE A 603 -36.94 30.97 15.03
C ILE A 603 -38.30 30.46 14.60
N GLU A 604 -38.33 29.69 13.51
CA GLU A 604 -39.53 28.91 13.13
C GLU A 604 -39.17 27.44 13.31
N VAL A 605 -40.02 26.70 14.04
CA VAL A 605 -39.82 25.28 14.33
C VAL A 605 -41.01 24.52 13.81
N ASP A 606 -40.76 23.46 13.03
CA ASP A 606 -41.80 22.52 12.64
C ASP A 606 -42.19 21.65 13.85
N GLU A 607 -43.41 21.80 14.34
CA GLU A 607 -43.90 21.07 15.53
C GLU A 607 -44.09 19.57 15.26
N HIS A 608 -44.07 19.11 14.00
CA HIS A 608 -44.19 17.70 13.60
C HIS A 608 -42.85 16.95 13.56
N THR A 609 -41.79 17.69 13.28
CA THR A 609 -40.41 17.11 13.14
C THR A 609 -39.49 17.61 14.26
N GLY A 610 -39.80 18.74 14.91
CA GLY A 610 -38.90 19.41 15.85
C GLY A 610 -37.71 20.12 15.17
N GLU A 611 -37.67 20.16 13.85
CA GLU A 611 -36.61 20.83 13.07
C GLU A 611 -36.79 22.35 13.09
N ILE A 612 -35.67 23.08 13.15
CA ILE A 612 -35.68 24.52 12.99
C ILE A 612 -35.62 24.79 11.47
N THR A 613 -36.70 25.35 10.93
CA THR A 613 -36.86 25.61 9.51
C THR A 613 -36.40 27.01 9.07
N SER A 614 -36.33 27.96 10.02
CA SER A 614 -35.85 29.32 9.76
C SER A 614 -35.24 29.90 11.05
N ILE A 615 -34.15 30.63 10.90
CA ILE A 615 -33.57 31.50 11.90
C ILE A 615 -33.37 32.87 11.26
N LYS A 616 -34.07 33.91 11.78
CA LYS A 616 -33.88 35.29 11.31
C LYS A 616 -33.09 36.06 12.35
N ALA A 617 -31.88 36.49 11.99
CA ALA A 617 -31.03 37.36 12.80
C ALA A 617 -31.17 38.80 12.32
N ASP A 618 -31.71 39.69 13.20
CA ASP A 618 -32.11 41.08 12.88
C ASP A 618 -32.94 41.13 11.55
N GLY A 619 -33.83 40.12 11.37
CA GLY A 619 -34.75 40.05 10.21
C GLY A 619 -34.14 39.40 8.97
N ASN A 620 -32.86 39.04 8.90
CA ASN A 620 -32.22 38.36 7.79
C ASN A 620 -32.19 36.84 8.02
N GLU A 621 -32.55 36.08 7.00
CA GLU A 621 -32.52 34.62 7.07
C GLU A 621 -31.06 34.09 7.13
N VAL A 622 -30.81 33.19 8.09
CA VAL A 622 -29.51 32.58 8.33
C VAL A 622 -29.38 31.25 7.59
N LEU A 623 -30.45 30.44 7.62
CA LEU A 623 -30.44 29.09 7.09
C LEU A 623 -30.68 29.05 5.58
N ARG A 624 -29.97 28.18 4.89
CA ARG A 624 -30.28 27.78 3.52
C ARG A 624 -31.03 26.46 3.46
N THR A 625 -30.72 25.57 4.40
CA THR A 625 -31.48 24.33 4.64
C THR A 625 -31.89 24.24 6.11
N PRO A 626 -33.02 23.59 6.46
CA PRO A 626 -33.38 23.36 7.85
C PRO A 626 -32.28 22.69 8.66
N ILE A 627 -32.28 22.91 10.00
CA ILE A 627 -31.45 22.13 10.91
C ILE A 627 -32.11 20.77 11.11
N HIS A 628 -31.49 19.72 10.63
CA HIS A 628 -31.99 18.35 10.76
C HIS A 628 -30.99 17.43 11.45
N PHE A 629 -31.46 16.29 11.93
CA PHE A 629 -30.58 15.28 12.51
C PHE A 629 -29.73 14.63 11.42
N ASN A 630 -28.43 14.47 11.70
CA ASN A 630 -27.50 13.70 10.88
C ASN A 630 -27.03 12.47 11.66
N ILE A 631 -27.42 11.29 11.17
CA ILE A 631 -27.11 9.99 11.77
C ILE A 631 -26.47 9.02 10.78
N THR A 632 -25.99 9.54 9.65
CA THR A 632 -25.33 8.76 8.60
C THR A 632 -23.93 9.24 8.34
N ARG A 633 -23.10 8.35 7.88
CA ARG A 633 -21.71 8.59 7.46
C ARG A 633 -21.33 7.58 6.41
N TYR A 634 -20.45 7.97 5.52
CA TYR A 634 -19.73 7.04 4.65
C TYR A 634 -18.21 7.29 4.78
N THR A 635 -17.46 6.24 5.04
CA THR A 635 -16.03 6.13 4.75
C THR A 635 -15.80 4.80 4.04
N ASP A 636 -14.78 4.72 3.21
CA ASP A 636 -14.42 3.44 2.55
C ASP A 636 -14.10 2.36 3.60
N ASN A 637 -13.57 2.79 4.74
CA ASN A 637 -13.26 1.92 5.85
C ASN A 637 -14.51 1.31 6.52
N ASP A 638 -15.66 1.99 6.47
CA ASP A 638 -16.95 1.49 7.00
C ASP A 638 -17.69 0.56 5.99
N ARG A 639 -17.09 0.20 4.85
CA ARG A 639 -17.73 -0.52 3.73
C ARG A 639 -18.54 -1.75 4.16
N ASP A 640 -18.06 -2.49 5.13
CA ASP A 640 -18.73 -3.71 5.62
C ASP A 640 -19.89 -3.40 6.57
N LEU A 641 -19.93 -2.20 7.14
CA LEU A 641 -21.01 -1.71 8.00
C LEU A 641 -22.13 -1.01 7.20
N VAL A 642 -21.80 -0.41 6.07
CA VAL A 642 -22.76 0.31 5.22
C VAL A 642 -23.96 -0.56 4.81
N PRO A 643 -23.84 -1.83 4.41
CA PRO A 643 -24.99 -2.71 4.15
C PRO A 643 -25.91 -2.90 5.35
N HIS A 644 -25.35 -2.88 6.58
CA HIS A 644 -26.15 -2.92 7.79
C HIS A 644 -26.87 -1.58 8.02
N TRP A 645 -26.15 -0.46 7.97
CA TRP A 645 -26.70 0.86 8.24
C TRP A 645 -27.74 1.30 7.21
N ILE A 646 -27.44 1.20 5.92
CA ILE A 646 -28.29 1.68 4.83
C ILE A 646 -29.21 0.57 4.32
N GLY A 647 -28.66 -0.63 4.06
CA GLY A 647 -29.43 -1.73 3.48
C GLY A 647 -30.41 -2.41 4.46
N ARG A 648 -30.09 -2.43 5.77
CA ARG A 648 -30.89 -3.16 6.77
C ARG A 648 -31.59 -2.23 7.76
N CYS A 649 -30.91 -1.21 8.28
CA CYS A 649 -31.44 -0.29 9.27
C CYS A 649 -32.07 0.97 8.64
N HIS A 650 -31.78 1.25 7.38
CA HIS A 650 -32.27 2.41 6.62
C HIS A 650 -32.02 3.74 7.36
N LEU A 651 -30.81 3.95 7.89
CA LEU A 651 -30.48 5.18 8.63
C LEU A 651 -30.60 6.43 7.76
N ASP A 652 -30.33 6.33 6.46
CA ASP A 652 -30.51 7.37 5.44
C ASP A 652 -31.97 7.80 5.26
N ALA A 653 -32.92 6.89 5.52
CA ALA A 653 -34.34 7.10 5.41
C ALA A 653 -35.02 7.46 6.75
N CYS A 654 -34.25 7.48 7.85
CA CYS A 654 -34.80 7.88 9.15
C CYS A 654 -35.23 9.32 9.14
N ARG A 655 -36.41 9.59 9.74
CA ARG A 655 -36.97 10.93 9.90
C ARG A 655 -37.44 11.09 11.36
N PRO A 656 -37.48 12.32 11.87
CA PRO A 656 -38.06 12.58 13.21
C PRO A 656 -39.56 12.29 13.26
N HIS A 657 -39.98 11.65 14.31
CA HIS A 657 -41.40 11.40 14.66
C HIS A 657 -41.64 11.91 16.08
N ILE A 658 -42.44 12.98 16.25
CA ILE A 658 -42.67 13.64 17.52
C ILE A 658 -43.82 12.94 18.25
N PHE A 659 -43.60 12.58 19.52
CA PHE A 659 -44.58 12.00 20.42
C PHE A 659 -45.25 13.07 21.25
N SER A 660 -44.52 14.11 21.66
CA SER A 660 -45.06 15.25 22.41
C SER A 660 -44.27 16.51 22.07
N CYS A 661 -45.02 17.64 22.01
CA CYS A 661 -44.50 18.99 21.87
C CYS A 661 -45.09 19.83 23.00
N GLU A 662 -44.24 20.45 23.82
CA GLU A 662 -44.60 21.46 24.80
C GLU A 662 -44.06 22.80 24.32
N LYS A 663 -44.87 23.82 24.21
CA LYS A 663 -44.50 25.16 23.74
C LYS A 663 -44.87 26.21 24.75
N GLU A 664 -43.90 26.98 25.18
CA GLU A 664 -44.04 28.16 26.02
C GLU A 664 -43.33 29.32 25.31
N ASP A 665 -43.84 30.51 25.36
CA ASP A 665 -43.37 31.74 24.65
C ASP A 665 -42.08 31.59 23.78
N ASN A 666 -40.92 31.45 24.43
CA ASN A 666 -39.60 31.33 23.80
C ASN A 666 -38.97 29.95 23.92
N ARG A 667 -39.74 28.94 24.37
CA ARG A 667 -39.24 27.60 24.66
C ARG A 667 -40.07 26.52 23.98
N TYR A 668 -39.37 25.54 23.37
CA TYR A 668 -39.96 24.34 22.79
C TYR A 668 -39.32 23.12 23.45
N LYS A 669 -40.12 22.11 23.77
CA LYS A 669 -39.65 20.83 24.25
C LYS A 669 -40.33 19.72 23.49
N PHE A 670 -39.50 18.86 22.86
CA PHE A 670 -39.95 17.73 22.08
C PHE A 670 -39.48 16.42 22.68
N LYS A 671 -40.33 15.39 22.57
CA LYS A 671 -39.90 13.98 22.70
C LYS A 671 -40.30 13.26 21.45
N GLY A 672 -39.38 12.48 20.90
CA GLY A 672 -39.61 11.81 19.65
C GLY A 672 -38.63 10.68 19.40
N CYS A 673 -38.63 10.15 18.18
CA CYS A 673 -37.69 9.16 17.74
C CYS A 673 -37.27 9.43 16.28
N LEU A 674 -36.14 8.88 15.92
CA LEU A 674 -35.66 8.78 14.52
C LEU A 674 -36.00 7.38 14.03
N ALA A 675 -36.80 7.27 12.98
CA ALA A 675 -37.23 5.99 12.44
C ALA A 675 -37.44 6.07 10.92
N ALA A 676 -37.09 4.98 10.21
CA ALA A 676 -37.54 4.74 8.85
C ALA A 676 -38.91 4.06 8.83
N ASN A 677 -39.62 4.19 7.71
CA ASN A 677 -40.92 3.54 7.56
C ASN A 677 -40.80 2.02 7.73
N CYS A 678 -41.77 1.43 8.44
CA CYS A 678 -41.85 -0.01 8.70
C CYS A 678 -40.77 -0.60 9.60
N LEU A 679 -39.90 0.23 10.22
CA LEU A 679 -38.88 -0.20 11.17
C LEU A 679 -39.16 0.35 12.59
N MET A 680 -38.52 -0.29 13.57
CA MET A 680 -38.46 0.27 14.92
C MET A 680 -37.58 1.53 14.91
N PRO A 681 -37.77 2.46 15.87
CA PRO A 681 -36.89 3.61 15.99
C PRO A 681 -35.43 3.23 16.12
N ALA A 682 -34.58 3.87 15.30
CA ALA A 682 -33.11 3.74 15.38
C ALA A 682 -32.56 4.49 16.62
N ALA A 683 -33.24 5.57 17.01
CA ALA A 683 -32.92 6.32 18.23
C ALA A 683 -34.18 7.00 18.77
N GLU A 684 -34.26 7.16 20.12
CA GLU A 684 -35.18 8.06 20.79
C GLU A 684 -34.43 9.34 21.13
N PHE A 685 -35.14 10.49 21.19
CA PHE A 685 -34.56 11.76 21.60
C PHE A 685 -35.47 12.64 22.42
N GLU A 686 -34.83 13.46 23.28
CA GLU A 686 -35.44 14.65 23.87
C GLU A 686 -34.72 15.89 23.36
N LEU A 687 -35.48 16.88 22.88
CA LEU A 687 -34.96 18.09 22.27
C LEU A 687 -35.60 19.30 22.96
N MET A 688 -34.80 20.27 23.36
CA MET A 688 -35.27 21.50 23.96
C MET A 688 -34.57 22.69 23.32
N TYR A 689 -35.39 23.64 22.89
CA TYR A 689 -34.95 24.95 22.40
C TYR A 689 -35.39 26.06 23.34
N GLU A 690 -34.50 27.01 23.57
CA GLU A 690 -34.83 28.23 24.33
C GLU A 690 -34.16 29.45 23.66
N VAL A 691 -34.92 30.48 23.35
CA VAL A 691 -34.41 31.72 22.72
C VAL A 691 -34.35 32.83 23.74
N THR A 692 -33.21 33.46 23.90
CA THR A 692 -33.00 34.62 24.75
C THR A 692 -32.16 35.67 24.04
N GLY A 693 -32.83 36.76 23.58
CA GLY A 693 -32.18 37.80 22.80
C GLY A 693 -31.63 37.23 21.46
N ASN A 694 -30.31 37.23 21.28
CA ASN A 694 -29.63 36.65 20.13
C ASN A 694 -29.05 35.27 20.41
N VAL A 695 -29.46 34.60 21.47
CA VAL A 695 -28.94 33.30 21.84
C VAL A 695 -30.02 32.22 21.68
N LEU A 696 -29.76 31.20 20.91
CA LEU A 696 -30.49 29.93 20.89
C LEU A 696 -29.74 28.91 21.75
N THR A 697 -30.37 28.42 22.79
CA THR A 697 -29.89 27.28 23.56
C THR A 697 -30.60 26.03 23.08
N ALA A 698 -29.88 25.05 22.62
CA ALA A 698 -30.37 23.74 22.12
C ALA A 698 -29.82 22.62 23.01
N THR A 699 -30.69 21.93 23.75
CA THR A 699 -30.32 20.73 24.52
C THR A 699 -30.82 19.51 23.77
N ILE A 700 -29.94 18.61 23.46
CA ILE A 700 -30.24 17.36 22.76
C ILE A 700 -29.80 16.19 23.63
N GLU A 701 -30.73 15.27 23.88
CA GLU A 701 -30.47 14.01 24.57
C GLU A 701 -30.97 12.88 23.69
N TYR A 702 -30.14 11.85 23.50
CA TYR A 702 -30.52 10.69 22.69
C TYR A 702 -30.29 9.36 23.40
N LYS A 703 -31.04 8.35 22.94
CA LYS A 703 -30.88 6.95 23.33
C LYS A 703 -30.94 6.10 22.06
N LEU A 704 -29.83 5.41 21.73
CA LEU A 704 -29.68 4.56 20.54
C LEU A 704 -30.38 3.21 20.76
N ALA A 705 -30.88 2.65 19.67
CA ALA A 705 -31.43 1.29 19.64
C ALA A 705 -30.33 0.23 19.56
N ASP A 706 -30.53 -0.88 20.28
CA ASP A 706 -29.55 -1.95 20.33
C ASP A 706 -29.43 -2.75 18.99
N TYR A 707 -30.46 -2.70 18.14
CA TYR A 707 -30.43 -3.41 16.87
C TYR A 707 -29.59 -2.74 15.78
N VAL A 708 -29.22 -1.45 15.98
CA VAL A 708 -28.27 -0.75 15.11
C VAL A 708 -26.88 -0.97 15.67
N GLU A 709 -26.16 -1.87 15.06
CA GLU A 709 -24.79 -2.17 15.45
C GLU A 709 -23.85 -1.04 15.00
N ARG A 710 -22.88 -0.68 15.86
CA ARG A 710 -21.81 0.27 15.54
C ARG A 710 -22.33 1.58 14.94
N PHE A 711 -23.21 2.27 15.63
CA PHE A 711 -23.89 3.48 15.14
C PHE A 711 -22.87 4.53 14.63
N PRO A 712 -23.00 5.10 13.38
CA PRO A 712 -21.94 5.88 12.77
C PRO A 712 -21.73 7.27 13.40
N ARG A 713 -22.81 8.02 13.63
CA ARG A 713 -22.79 9.36 14.24
C ARG A 713 -24.14 9.74 14.79
N PHE A 714 -24.15 10.72 15.67
CA PHE A 714 -25.36 11.42 16.09
C PHE A 714 -25.07 12.92 16.17
N GLY A 715 -25.66 13.68 15.28
CA GLY A 715 -25.42 15.11 15.14
C GLY A 715 -26.56 15.83 14.47
N ILE A 716 -26.29 17.09 14.12
CA ILE A 716 -27.16 17.94 13.32
C ILE A 716 -26.40 18.46 12.11
N GLU A 717 -27.11 18.69 11.01
CA GLU A 717 -26.60 19.20 9.75
C GLU A 717 -27.50 20.30 9.22
N PHE A 718 -26.92 21.35 8.65
CA PHE A 718 -27.65 22.47 8.04
C PHE A 718 -26.79 23.28 7.08
N GLY A 719 -27.44 23.97 6.14
CA GLY A 719 -26.81 24.85 5.18
C GLY A 719 -26.86 26.31 5.56
N VAL A 720 -25.77 27.04 5.32
CA VAL A 720 -25.70 28.51 5.41
C VAL A 720 -25.21 29.09 4.08
N ASP A 721 -25.47 30.37 3.82
CA ASP A 721 -25.07 31.01 2.57
C ASP A 721 -23.56 30.86 2.30
N LYS A 722 -23.18 30.53 1.07
CA LYS A 722 -21.78 30.29 0.64
C LYS A 722 -20.84 31.46 1.00
N ALA A 723 -21.34 32.70 1.13
CA ALA A 723 -20.55 33.84 1.57
C ALA A 723 -20.00 33.70 3.02
N TYR A 724 -20.53 32.79 3.81
CA TYR A 724 -20.11 32.51 5.18
C TYR A 724 -19.23 31.26 5.30
N GLY A 725 -18.51 30.88 4.24
CA GLY A 725 -17.64 29.70 4.24
C GLY A 725 -16.40 29.77 5.15
N ASN A 726 -16.07 30.94 5.72
CA ASN A 726 -14.94 31.07 6.65
C ASN A 726 -15.38 30.77 8.09
N PHE A 727 -14.61 29.97 8.79
CA PHE A 727 -14.88 29.60 10.17
C PHE A 727 -13.62 29.55 11.03
N SER A 728 -13.84 29.48 12.36
CA SER A 728 -12.78 29.21 13.33
C SER A 728 -13.29 28.27 14.41
N TYR A 729 -12.39 27.48 14.97
CA TYR A 729 -12.74 26.52 16.00
C TYR A 729 -11.64 26.37 17.05
N VAL A 730 -11.99 25.80 18.22
CA VAL A 730 -11.06 25.30 19.21
C VAL A 730 -11.27 23.81 19.32
N GLY A 731 -10.29 23.05 18.90
CA GLY A 731 -10.32 21.59 18.81
C GLY A 731 -8.98 21.06 18.31
N PHE A 732 -8.93 19.77 17.95
CA PHE A 732 -7.77 19.20 17.27
C PHE A 732 -7.74 19.64 15.80
N GLY A 733 -6.56 20.11 15.33
CA GLY A 733 -6.35 20.65 13.98
C GLY A 733 -4.87 20.88 13.67
N PRO A 734 -4.51 21.54 12.54
CA PRO A 734 -5.43 22.03 11.51
C PRO A 734 -6.03 20.94 10.61
N SER A 735 -5.38 19.76 10.52
CA SER A 735 -5.88 18.61 9.75
C SER A 735 -7.16 18.05 10.40
N GLU A 736 -7.92 17.29 9.60
CA GLU A 736 -9.08 16.57 10.13
C GLU A 736 -8.68 15.67 11.31
N SER A 737 -9.62 15.48 12.21
CA SER A 737 -9.40 14.69 13.41
C SER A 737 -10.67 14.00 13.88
N TYR A 738 -10.51 12.79 14.41
CA TYR A 738 -11.58 11.93 14.94
C TYR A 738 -11.19 11.43 16.32
N VAL A 739 -12.12 10.78 17.00
CA VAL A 739 -11.90 10.32 18.38
C VAL A 739 -10.69 9.40 18.53
N ASP A 740 -10.38 8.64 17.50
CA ASP A 740 -9.25 7.69 17.40
C ASP A 740 -8.10 8.17 16.49
N LYS A 741 -8.31 9.21 15.65
CA LYS A 741 -7.35 9.73 14.68
C LYS A 741 -7.11 11.22 14.92
N HIS A 742 -6.10 11.56 15.68
CA HIS A 742 -5.79 12.97 16.02
C HIS A 742 -4.35 13.20 16.52
N ILE A 743 -3.46 12.21 16.33
CA ILE A 743 -2.07 12.31 16.77
C ILE A 743 -1.27 13.28 15.91
N ALA A 744 -1.58 13.37 14.62
CA ALA A 744 -0.99 14.36 13.72
C ALA A 744 -1.43 15.80 14.04
N SER A 745 -2.56 15.94 14.73
CA SER A 745 -3.14 17.23 15.07
C SER A 745 -2.70 17.72 16.45
N GLU A 746 -2.77 19.04 16.67
CA GLU A 746 -2.55 19.67 17.96
C GLU A 746 -3.86 20.32 18.43
N TYR A 747 -4.08 20.34 19.75
CA TYR A 747 -5.25 21.02 20.29
C TYR A 747 -5.02 22.54 20.33
N GLY A 748 -5.83 23.30 19.60
CA GLY A 748 -5.56 24.72 19.41
C GLY A 748 -6.78 25.53 18.92
N TYR A 749 -6.52 26.83 18.64
CA TYR A 749 -7.47 27.71 17.94
C TYR A 749 -7.04 27.79 16.47
N TYR A 750 -7.96 27.48 15.57
CA TYR A 750 -7.72 27.43 14.15
C TYR A 750 -8.73 28.29 13.37
N VAL A 751 -8.31 28.74 12.21
CA VAL A 751 -9.14 29.46 11.23
C VAL A 751 -8.99 28.73 9.89
N SER A 752 -10.11 28.44 9.24
CA SER A 752 -10.16 27.74 7.97
C SER A 752 -11.32 28.25 7.11
N SER A 753 -11.44 27.71 5.92
CA SER A 753 -12.59 27.88 5.03
C SER A 753 -13.20 26.53 4.68
N ALA A 754 -14.45 26.52 4.24
CA ALA A 754 -15.14 25.28 3.84
C ALA A 754 -14.39 24.56 2.69
N GLU A 755 -13.77 25.31 1.78
CA GLU A 755 -13.00 24.77 0.66
C GLU A 755 -11.69 24.13 1.13
N GLU A 756 -10.98 24.75 2.09
CA GLU A 756 -9.72 24.23 2.64
C GLU A 756 -9.95 23.08 3.62
N ASN A 757 -11.16 22.95 4.16
CA ASN A 757 -11.48 21.97 5.19
C ASN A 757 -11.81 20.58 4.63
N TYR A 758 -12.36 20.50 3.42
CA TYR A 758 -12.68 19.24 2.78
C TYR A 758 -11.40 18.64 2.18
N ASP A 759 -11.17 17.35 2.45
CA ASP A 759 -10.03 16.62 1.86
C ASP A 759 -10.40 16.08 0.47
N TYR A 760 -9.93 16.74 -0.57
CA TYR A 760 -10.14 16.37 -1.98
C TYR A 760 -9.24 15.22 -2.46
N GLU A 761 -8.35 14.73 -1.62
CA GLU A 761 -7.38 13.69 -1.99
C GLU A 761 -7.97 12.26 -1.89
N TYR A 762 -9.16 12.10 -1.30
CA TYR A 762 -9.88 10.84 -1.38
C TYR A 762 -10.45 10.63 -2.79
N ILE A 763 -10.02 9.58 -3.50
CA ILE A 763 -10.49 9.30 -4.87
C ILE A 763 -11.98 8.96 -4.95
N ARG A 764 -12.56 8.42 -3.86
CA ARG A 764 -13.99 8.32 -3.64
C ARG A 764 -14.41 9.29 -2.53
N PRO A 765 -15.42 10.14 -2.78
CA PRO A 765 -15.94 11.05 -1.77
C PRO A 765 -16.41 10.35 -0.51
N GLN A 766 -16.06 10.92 0.65
CA GLN A 766 -16.39 10.36 1.93
C GLN A 766 -16.31 11.40 3.04
N GLU A 767 -16.71 11.03 4.25
CA GLU A 767 -16.57 11.86 5.45
C GLU A 767 -15.14 12.37 5.57
N SER A 768 -14.98 13.68 5.63
CA SER A 768 -13.69 14.33 5.84
C SER A 768 -13.86 15.73 6.45
N GLY A 769 -12.74 16.29 6.92
CA GLY A 769 -12.71 17.65 7.47
C GLY A 769 -13.42 17.80 8.83
N SER A 770 -13.67 16.71 9.56
CA SER A 770 -14.17 16.79 10.94
C SER A 770 -13.06 17.24 11.89
N HIS A 771 -13.41 18.00 12.92
CA HIS A 771 -12.53 18.41 14.00
C HIS A 771 -13.04 17.88 15.33
N TYR A 772 -12.21 17.10 16.01
CA TYR A 772 -12.54 16.39 17.24
C TYR A 772 -12.32 17.26 18.50
N ALA A 773 -13.12 16.97 19.54
CA ALA A 773 -13.08 17.58 20.87
C ALA A 773 -13.23 19.11 20.86
N CYS A 774 -14.05 19.62 19.96
CA CYS A 774 -14.31 21.06 19.87
C CYS A 774 -15.06 21.58 21.09
N LYS A 775 -14.67 22.77 21.52
CA LYS A 775 -15.37 23.55 22.57
C LYS A 775 -15.97 24.84 22.01
N TYR A 776 -15.59 25.20 20.80
CA TYR A 776 -15.98 26.44 20.16
C TYR A 776 -15.94 26.21 18.62
N LEU A 777 -16.96 26.70 17.94
CA LEU A 777 -17.04 26.87 16.51
C LEU A 777 -17.62 28.26 16.24
N ALA A 778 -17.06 29.03 15.32
CA ALA A 778 -17.66 30.26 14.83
C ALA A 778 -17.61 30.31 13.31
N VAL A 779 -18.76 30.45 12.69
CA VAL A 779 -18.92 30.82 11.29
C VAL A 779 -18.89 32.34 11.22
N LYS A 780 -17.93 32.86 10.49
CA LYS A 780 -17.55 34.30 10.50
C LYS A 780 -18.72 35.23 10.20
N ASN A 781 -18.99 36.15 11.14
CA ASN A 781 -20.06 37.15 11.07
C ASN A 781 -21.50 36.55 10.97
N LEU A 782 -21.70 35.31 11.28
CA LEU A 782 -23.00 34.68 11.23
C LEU A 782 -23.43 34.18 12.61
N PHE A 783 -22.69 33.21 13.18
CA PHE A 783 -22.93 32.70 14.53
C PHE A 783 -21.66 32.12 15.14
N LYS A 784 -21.71 31.91 16.47
CA LYS A 784 -20.76 31.06 17.20
C LYS A 784 -21.50 30.02 18.04
N VAL A 785 -20.89 28.86 18.20
CA VAL A 785 -21.39 27.75 19.01
C VAL A 785 -20.40 27.44 20.13
N THR A 786 -20.93 27.26 21.32
CA THR A 786 -20.21 26.66 22.45
C THR A 786 -21.11 25.57 23.06
N ALA A 787 -20.55 24.59 23.74
CA ALA A 787 -21.29 23.49 24.33
C ALA A 787 -20.80 23.16 25.74
N GLU A 788 -21.65 22.47 26.52
CA GLU A 788 -21.29 22.00 27.85
C GLU A 788 -20.28 20.86 27.82
N GLN A 789 -20.39 19.98 26.82
CA GLN A 789 -19.46 18.89 26.56
C GLN A 789 -18.76 19.13 25.22
N PRO A 790 -17.54 18.60 25.01
CA PRO A 790 -16.90 18.64 23.70
C PRO A 790 -17.78 18.00 22.61
N PHE A 791 -17.65 18.49 21.40
CA PHE A 791 -18.37 18.02 20.21
C PHE A 791 -17.41 17.89 19.03
N SER A 792 -17.83 17.25 17.94
CA SER A 792 -17.10 17.34 16.67
C SER A 792 -17.85 18.28 15.73
N CYS A 793 -17.12 18.93 14.81
CA CYS A 793 -17.73 19.79 13.82
C CYS A 793 -16.97 19.74 12.49
N SER A 794 -17.72 19.95 11.39
CA SER A 794 -17.15 20.21 10.07
C SER A 794 -17.93 21.31 9.38
N VAL A 795 -17.23 22.01 8.46
CA VAL A 795 -17.81 23.06 7.60
C VAL A 795 -17.28 22.80 6.20
N ASN A 796 -18.11 22.27 5.31
CA ASN A 796 -17.72 21.71 4.03
C ASN A 796 -18.61 22.23 2.89
N PRO A 797 -18.17 22.21 1.61
CA PRO A 797 -19.00 22.59 0.46
C PRO A 797 -20.04 21.53 0.07
N PHE A 798 -19.97 20.31 0.66
CA PHE A 798 -20.80 19.16 0.34
C PHE A 798 -21.63 18.70 1.53
N THR A 799 -22.82 18.15 1.27
CA THR A 799 -23.65 17.51 2.31
C THR A 799 -23.21 16.08 2.56
N THR A 800 -23.55 15.54 3.74
CA THR A 800 -23.31 14.12 4.05
C THR A 800 -23.94 13.19 3.01
N ALA A 801 -25.13 13.52 2.51
CA ALA A 801 -25.81 12.71 1.47
C ALA A 801 -25.00 12.67 0.16
N GLN A 802 -24.48 13.80 -0.32
CA GLN A 802 -23.64 13.85 -1.51
C GLN A 802 -22.39 12.97 -1.36
N LEU A 803 -21.72 13.04 -0.21
CA LEU A 803 -20.52 12.23 0.07
C LEU A 803 -20.83 10.73 0.12
N CYS A 804 -22.03 10.35 0.56
CA CYS A 804 -22.45 8.95 0.59
C CYS A 804 -22.77 8.39 -0.81
N GLU A 805 -23.33 9.21 -1.70
CA GLU A 805 -23.90 8.80 -2.99
C GLU A 805 -22.90 8.88 -4.14
N THR A 806 -21.94 9.81 -4.09
CA THR A 806 -20.99 10.04 -5.18
C THR A 806 -19.88 9.01 -5.18
N LEU A 807 -19.51 8.50 -6.35
CA LEU A 807 -18.53 7.43 -6.49
C LEU A 807 -17.11 7.97 -6.79
N HIS A 808 -17.00 9.11 -7.48
CA HIS A 808 -15.70 9.68 -7.82
C HIS A 808 -15.61 11.15 -7.42
N SER A 809 -14.46 11.60 -6.95
CA SER A 809 -14.25 12.99 -6.51
C SER A 809 -14.53 14.02 -7.59
N PHE A 810 -14.27 13.69 -8.85
CA PHE A 810 -14.54 14.56 -9.98
C PHE A 810 -16.03 14.67 -10.36
N GLU A 811 -16.90 13.86 -9.76
CA GLU A 811 -18.36 13.91 -9.93
C GLU A 811 -19.03 14.80 -8.87
N LEU A 812 -18.28 15.27 -7.85
CA LEU A 812 -18.83 16.15 -6.82
C LEU A 812 -19.15 17.53 -7.37
N GLU A 813 -20.38 17.94 -7.19
CA GLU A 813 -20.84 19.29 -7.52
C GLU A 813 -21.02 20.10 -6.23
N GLU A 814 -20.33 21.26 -6.13
CA GLU A 814 -20.48 22.15 -4.99
C GLU A 814 -21.89 22.72 -4.91
N ASN A 815 -22.41 22.81 -3.71
CA ASN A 815 -23.67 23.49 -3.43
C ASN A 815 -23.55 25.01 -3.57
N ASP A 816 -24.69 25.70 -3.68
CA ASP A 816 -24.79 27.16 -3.56
C ASP A 816 -24.79 27.63 -2.09
N PHE A 817 -24.60 26.71 -1.13
CA PHE A 817 -24.50 26.93 0.30
C PHE A 817 -23.30 26.14 0.88
N VAL A 818 -22.93 26.49 2.10
CA VAL A 818 -21.94 25.76 2.88
C VAL A 818 -22.65 24.90 3.91
N ASN A 819 -22.26 23.65 3.99
CA ASN A 819 -22.78 22.66 4.90
C ASN A 819 -22.05 22.71 6.25
N VAL A 820 -22.80 22.75 7.35
CA VAL A 820 -22.28 22.75 8.71
C VAL A 820 -22.78 21.50 9.43
N CYS A 821 -21.88 20.66 9.91
CA CYS A 821 -22.19 19.54 10.78
C CYS A 821 -21.70 19.82 12.21
N ILE A 822 -22.54 19.50 13.19
CA ILE A 822 -22.19 19.54 14.61
C ILE A 822 -22.61 18.22 15.24
N ASP A 823 -21.64 17.41 15.62
CA ASP A 823 -21.86 16.07 16.15
C ASP A 823 -21.75 16.03 17.67
N LEU A 824 -22.78 15.53 18.31
CA LEU A 824 -22.72 15.20 19.72
C LEU A 824 -21.73 14.09 19.96
N ALA A 825 -21.72 13.12 19.07
CA ALA A 825 -20.77 12.00 19.03
C ALA A 825 -20.64 11.45 17.62
N MET A 826 -19.41 11.06 17.25
CA MET A 826 -19.10 10.37 16.02
C MET A 826 -18.18 9.18 16.35
N ARG A 827 -18.46 8.02 15.75
CA ARG A 827 -17.64 6.83 15.85
C ARG A 827 -16.25 7.08 15.25
N GLY A 828 -15.22 6.48 15.80
CA GLY A 828 -13.89 6.50 15.23
C GLY A 828 -13.83 5.98 13.80
N VAL A 829 -12.77 6.28 13.09
CA VAL A 829 -12.59 5.82 11.69
C VAL A 829 -11.94 4.44 11.62
N GLY A 830 -11.01 4.09 12.53
CA GLY A 830 -10.36 2.78 12.58
C GLY A 830 -9.59 2.39 11.35
N SER A 831 -9.42 1.07 11.18
CA SER A 831 -8.78 0.43 10.00
C SER A 831 -9.45 -0.90 9.64
N HIS A 832 -10.74 -1.02 9.90
CA HIS A 832 -11.48 -2.29 9.89
C HIS A 832 -11.97 -2.75 8.50
N SER A 833 -11.63 -2.06 7.43
CA SER A 833 -11.87 -2.57 6.07
C SER A 833 -11.13 -3.90 5.77
N CYS A 834 -10.02 -4.16 6.48
CA CYS A 834 -9.35 -5.46 6.58
C CYS A 834 -8.85 -5.79 8.00
N GLY A 835 -9.06 -4.91 8.96
CA GLY A 835 -8.58 -5.06 10.31
C GLY A 835 -9.67 -5.50 11.31
N PRO A 836 -9.31 -5.58 12.59
CA PRO A 836 -10.28 -5.77 13.65
C PRO A 836 -11.19 -4.56 13.78
N ASP A 837 -12.39 -4.78 14.32
CA ASP A 837 -13.29 -3.69 14.62
C ASP A 837 -12.72 -2.77 15.73
N LEU A 838 -13.24 -1.54 15.80
CA LEU A 838 -12.79 -0.53 16.75
C LEU A 838 -12.97 -0.99 18.20
N PRO A 839 -12.07 -0.60 19.12
CA PRO A 839 -12.30 -0.69 20.55
C PRO A 839 -13.56 0.07 20.97
N ASP A 840 -14.26 -0.46 21.98
CA ASP A 840 -15.50 0.15 22.52
C ASP A 840 -15.31 1.62 22.97
N ALA A 841 -14.09 2.02 23.31
CA ALA A 841 -13.76 3.39 23.69
C ALA A 841 -13.99 4.43 22.58
N TYR A 842 -13.96 3.99 21.31
CA TYR A 842 -14.14 4.82 20.13
C TYR A 842 -15.53 4.71 19.50
N GLU A 843 -16.41 3.92 20.11
CA GLU A 843 -17.82 3.83 19.75
C GLU A 843 -18.61 4.99 20.36
N ILE A 844 -19.72 5.37 19.72
CA ILE A 844 -20.59 6.40 20.32
C ILE A 844 -21.37 5.83 21.52
N PRO A 845 -21.54 6.62 22.59
CA PRO A 845 -22.27 6.15 23.76
C PRO A 845 -23.73 5.87 23.43
N LYS A 846 -24.31 4.81 24.04
CA LYS A 846 -25.71 4.42 23.83
C LYS A 846 -26.71 5.50 24.27
N THR A 847 -26.34 6.33 25.23
CA THR A 847 -27.11 7.50 25.68
C THR A 847 -26.15 8.66 25.89
N TYR A 848 -26.53 9.82 25.38
CA TYR A 848 -25.74 11.02 25.57
C TYR A 848 -26.60 12.28 25.58
N LYS A 849 -26.09 13.31 26.24
CA LYS A 849 -26.73 14.60 26.31
C LYS A 849 -25.71 15.72 26.20
N ASN A 850 -26.02 16.73 25.41
CA ASN A 850 -25.26 17.96 25.34
C ASN A 850 -26.16 19.18 25.19
N THR A 851 -25.66 20.33 25.66
CA THR A 851 -26.32 21.62 25.52
C THR A 851 -25.43 22.57 24.71
N PHE A 852 -25.94 23.00 23.60
CA PHE A 852 -25.29 23.95 22.69
C PHE A 852 -25.86 25.36 22.87
N LYS A 853 -25.00 26.37 22.81
CA LYS A 853 -25.37 27.79 22.78
C LYS A 853 -24.92 28.42 21.49
N PHE A 854 -25.87 28.69 20.62
CA PHE A 854 -25.65 29.43 19.38
C PHE A 854 -25.88 30.93 19.68
N THR A 855 -24.90 31.76 19.41
CA THR A 855 -25.00 33.23 19.49
C THR A 855 -24.91 33.79 18.09
N PHE A 856 -25.95 34.48 17.65
CA PHE A 856 -26.09 35.03 16.30
C PHE A 856 -25.74 36.49 16.23
#